data_101b02a8b12419eedcd4fe0ea9de889d
#
_entry.id   101b02a8b12419eedcd4fe0ea9de889d
#
_cell.length_a   1.000
_cell.length_b   1.000
_cell.length_c   1.000
_cell.angle_alpha   90.00
_cell.angle_beta   90.00
_cell.angle_gamma   90.00
#
_symmetry.space_group_name_H-M   'P 1'
#
loop_
_entity.id
_entity.type
_entity.pdbx_description
1 polymer ?
#
loop_
_entity_poly.entity_id
_entity_poly.type
_entity_poly.pdbx_seq_one_letter_code
_entity_poly.pdbx_strand_id
1 'polypeptide(L)'
;MFSWIGIRFAADVTNLIACPDKRICIMKDFIKILIVVLLAVLLVNKIWAGQVPVHDPSIVVVYKDAQGNSYPEQSANNDRTKYYYVMGTQLGAAYSTDMLDWTAFTPSFAVNGKVTTDLCSVFGENTAWSGWTNNQAKLKENLWAADIIWNREMKKWCLYYSINGDDWMSSICMLASDKIEGPYQRVGSVVFGGMDGKSNGAGNNDFKKVTGQNTIPSRYYSSDGGWGGTYGSSCIDPNVKYDENGDLWLIYGSWSGGIFVIKLDNKTGLRDYSYNYGYNPVDGAVWEGSRLRYDEYMGVHIAGGYYVSGEGPYIEYMKDGDGNGFYYLFMSYGFYSPEGGYNMRLFRSDKITGPYKDVTGDDAVFNKAIYPNYGNNTTYGVSLMQNYSWGWWTNNKTITDYDQVGGGQTAQGHNSALMDEDGKCYVIYHVKDNTGNGYGWHHVESHPMVFTSDGWPLVAPFETRLGEYTEKDTVYKEQDSMGEYAVLTHNAGDYAALACNKTGTMRLNADHSISADYSGSWSYDYADGKQFITLKTTVGTFNGTILDQRMEDNGRKTLCLTAMNPANELCLWAYRLPQSKYGTETVFEPFYRIGDKEQTLVWNETDKFLKTEAPAGDFEITFKFHNHNKGVNNWDNWALRFEESADNFWALRADGYSVETFSGSTVSYSNPKTWKEFDDKDVDVKIIRQGASIHVSAAVDGKDIYGVLSKSSPKGALTVYLGGESTYLDVKKMTVASLREREIIGSVTNYGIYKDAFNTKSGASKSFSGDFHTHYTFNNFHSSNETKNWNNFIIKNTINGKTGFIRADAYQFDSEGTFTFKTSWGDDWETFVKMLTQAKVDIDIERIGSTIIYTCDIKSYDGLSGTMTVTQDGITAQSIGLSLTEEASQIDILEIMDLKTVETGIIEDPTIAETVEADNTVVYPTITDNVVNVRSANIDEAATLHSSNGETIAIQKATNGIIEFDMSNLPNGVYVVVADGKAEKIIKK
;
A
#
# COMPACT_ATOMS: atom_id res chain seq x y z
N MET A 1 22.36 -7.71 16.15
CA MET A 1 22.70 -8.66 15.08
C MET A 1 24.20 -8.65 14.75
N PHE A 2 24.83 -7.48 14.56
CA PHE A 2 26.27 -7.39 14.25
C PHE A 2 27.22 -7.90 15.34
N SER A 3 26.88 -7.80 16.62
CA SER A 3 27.73 -8.32 17.73
C SER A 3 27.70 -9.83 17.82
N TRP A 4 26.64 -10.51 17.42
CA TRP A 4 26.51 -11.97 17.46
C TRP A 4 27.21 -12.66 16.28
N ILE A 5 27.26 -11.98 15.14
CA ILE A 5 27.99 -12.44 13.94
C ILE A 5 29.51 -12.36 14.20
N GLY A 6 29.97 -11.32 14.88
CA GLY A 6 31.38 -11.15 15.21
C GLY A 6 31.95 -12.21 16.18
N ILE A 7 31.14 -12.72 17.13
CA ILE A 7 31.54 -13.75 18.07
C ILE A 7 31.61 -15.14 17.45
N ARG A 8 30.73 -15.47 16.53
CA ARG A 8 30.83 -16.71 15.74
C ARG A 8 31.98 -16.69 14.75
N PHE A 9 32.27 -15.53 14.17
CA PHE A 9 33.42 -15.37 13.27
C PHE A 9 34.78 -15.66 13.96
N ALA A 10 34.95 -15.26 15.18
CA ALA A 10 36.15 -15.56 15.96
C ALA A 10 36.30 -17.04 16.37
N ALA A 11 35.17 -17.73 16.55
CA ALA A 11 35.20 -19.18 16.91
C ALA A 11 35.45 -20.08 15.66
N ASP A 12 35.00 -19.67 14.49
CA ASP A 12 35.20 -20.45 13.25
C ASP A 12 36.61 -20.27 12.67
N VAL A 13 37.24 -19.12 12.88
CA VAL A 13 38.64 -18.89 12.47
C VAL A 13 39.62 -19.75 13.27
N THR A 14 39.34 -20.07 14.57
CA THR A 14 40.16 -20.95 15.38
C THR A 14 40.06 -22.44 14.98
N ASN A 15 38.96 -22.87 14.35
CA ASN A 15 38.80 -24.23 13.83
C ASN A 15 39.43 -24.46 12.44
N LEU A 16 39.78 -23.40 11.71
CA LEU A 16 40.43 -23.45 10.40
C LEU A 16 41.88 -23.88 10.41
N ILE A 17 42.52 -23.97 11.59
CA ILE A 17 43.95 -24.27 11.72
C ILE A 17 44.24 -25.80 11.64
N ALA A 18 43.20 -26.67 11.63
CA ALA A 18 43.33 -28.12 11.74
C ALA A 18 43.08 -28.90 10.43
N CYS A 19 42.98 -28.27 9.28
CA CYS A 19 42.71 -28.95 8.00
C CYS A 19 43.98 -29.18 7.17
N PRO A 20 44.25 -30.39 6.67
CA PRO A 20 45.52 -30.70 5.98
C PRO A 20 45.71 -30.08 4.60
N ASP A 21 44.62 -29.63 3.97
CA ASP A 21 44.69 -29.04 2.63
C ASP A 21 44.16 -27.61 2.60
N LYS A 22 44.96 -26.74 3.17
CA LYS A 22 44.62 -25.33 3.50
C LYS A 22 44.19 -24.48 2.31
N ARG A 23 44.58 -24.78 1.10
CA ARG A 23 44.27 -23.92 -0.06
C ARG A 23 42.88 -24.14 -0.62
N ILE A 24 42.40 -25.36 -0.60
CA ILE A 24 41.06 -25.72 -1.15
C ILE A 24 39.95 -25.36 -0.15
N CYS A 25 40.20 -25.55 1.15
CA CYS A 25 39.24 -25.15 2.19
C CYS A 25 39.08 -23.62 2.26
N ILE A 26 40.18 -22.87 2.25
CA ILE A 26 40.14 -21.40 2.30
C ILE A 26 39.41 -20.84 1.08
N MET A 27 39.61 -21.42 -0.10
CA MET A 27 38.92 -20.95 -1.31
C MET A 27 37.43 -21.28 -1.32
N LYS A 28 37.02 -22.44 -0.80
CA LYS A 28 35.60 -22.80 -0.64
C LYS A 28 34.88 -21.93 0.38
N ASP A 29 35.54 -21.64 1.50
CA ASP A 29 34.93 -20.79 2.54
C ASP A 29 34.92 -19.31 2.13
N PHE A 30 35.93 -18.85 1.41
CA PHE A 30 35.93 -17.52 0.80
C PHE A 30 34.82 -17.36 -0.24
N ILE A 31 34.57 -18.38 -1.06
CA ILE A 31 33.46 -18.39 -2.03
C ILE A 31 32.11 -18.40 -1.29
N LYS A 32 31.94 -19.17 -0.22
CA LYS A 32 30.72 -19.14 0.59
C LYS A 32 30.48 -17.78 1.24
N ILE A 33 31.53 -17.18 1.79
CA ILE A 33 31.45 -15.83 2.38
C ILE A 33 31.12 -14.80 1.29
N LEU A 34 31.75 -14.91 0.12
CA LEU A 34 31.46 -14.04 -1.01
C LEU A 34 30.00 -14.20 -1.50
N ILE A 35 29.50 -15.43 -1.55
CA ILE A 35 28.10 -15.72 -1.89
C ILE A 35 27.14 -15.18 -0.82
N VAL A 36 27.45 -15.35 0.47
CA VAL A 36 26.62 -14.81 1.57
C VAL A 36 26.63 -13.27 1.58
N VAL A 37 27.80 -12.68 1.31
CA VAL A 37 27.92 -11.21 1.18
C VAL A 37 27.19 -10.73 -0.08
N LEU A 38 27.33 -11.44 -1.21
CA LEU A 38 26.60 -11.12 -2.44
C LEU A 38 25.07 -11.28 -2.26
N LEU A 39 24.63 -12.35 -1.58
CA LEU A 39 23.23 -12.57 -1.23
C LEU A 39 22.74 -11.53 -0.23
N ALA A 40 23.55 -11.16 0.76
CA ALA A 40 23.20 -10.08 1.68
C ALA A 40 23.13 -8.71 0.99
N VAL A 41 24.05 -8.43 0.07
CA VAL A 41 24.01 -7.22 -0.77
C VAL A 41 22.83 -7.24 -1.74
N LEU A 42 22.50 -8.40 -2.31
CA LEU A 42 21.32 -8.57 -3.18
C LEU A 42 20.01 -8.50 -2.40
N LEU A 43 19.97 -9.01 -1.16
CA LEU A 43 18.81 -8.89 -0.26
C LEU A 43 18.65 -7.45 0.25
N VAL A 44 19.73 -6.76 0.59
CA VAL A 44 19.69 -5.34 0.96
C VAL A 44 19.27 -4.49 -0.24
N ASN A 45 19.76 -4.80 -1.45
CA ASN A 45 19.33 -4.09 -2.65
C ASN A 45 17.87 -4.42 -3.05
N LYS A 46 17.32 -5.58 -2.66
CA LYS A 46 15.90 -5.87 -2.91
C LYS A 46 14.94 -5.16 -1.95
N ILE A 47 15.40 -4.78 -0.76
CA ILE A 47 14.62 -4.00 0.22
C ILE A 47 14.62 -2.51 -0.15
N TRP A 48 15.56 -2.04 -0.96
CA TRP A 48 15.75 -0.63 -1.33
C TRP A 48 15.79 -0.41 -2.86
N ALA A 49 15.40 -1.40 -3.66
CA ALA A 49 15.31 -1.25 -5.10
C ALA A 49 14.18 -0.27 -5.41
N GLY A 50 14.53 0.85 -6.04
CA GLY A 50 13.59 1.86 -6.49
C GLY A 50 13.52 3.14 -5.65
N GLN A 51 13.83 3.10 -4.36
CA GLN A 51 13.82 4.29 -3.52
C GLN A 51 15.14 5.08 -3.59
N VAL A 52 15.04 6.40 -3.64
CA VAL A 52 16.22 7.28 -3.68
C VAL A 52 16.12 8.39 -2.64
N PRO A 53 17.22 8.69 -1.92
CA PRO A 53 17.21 9.68 -0.86
C PRO A 53 17.30 11.11 -1.40
N VAL A 54 16.33 11.53 -2.19
CA VAL A 54 16.24 12.92 -2.66
C VAL A 54 15.27 13.67 -1.75
N HIS A 55 15.74 14.74 -1.14
CA HIS A 55 14.99 15.66 -0.31
C HIS A 55 14.56 16.87 -1.15
N ASP A 56 13.36 17.40 -0.94
CA ASP A 56 12.81 18.54 -1.67
C ASP A 56 12.77 18.32 -3.19
N PRO A 57 12.10 17.25 -3.68
CA PRO A 57 12.16 16.89 -5.10
C PRO A 57 11.39 17.86 -5.97
N SER A 58 12.06 18.46 -6.95
CA SER A 58 11.42 19.17 -8.06
C SER A 58 11.42 18.30 -9.31
N ILE A 59 10.24 18.08 -9.89
CA ILE A 59 10.00 17.17 -11.01
C ILE A 59 10.07 17.87 -12.37
N VAL A 60 10.63 17.19 -13.36
CA VAL A 60 10.54 17.60 -14.76
C VAL A 60 10.48 16.39 -15.69
N VAL A 61 9.70 16.50 -16.76
CA VAL A 61 9.66 15.49 -17.84
C VAL A 61 10.76 15.76 -18.84
N VAL A 62 11.49 14.72 -19.21
CA VAL A 62 12.62 14.75 -20.13
C VAL A 62 12.50 13.64 -21.13
N TYR A 63 12.69 13.96 -22.41
CA TYR A 63 12.76 12.98 -23.47
C TYR A 63 14.19 12.79 -23.91
N LYS A 64 14.64 11.55 -24.08
CA LYS A 64 15.99 11.24 -24.51
C LYS A 64 16.00 10.46 -25.82
N ASP A 65 16.90 10.89 -26.72
CA ASP A 65 17.21 10.12 -27.92
C ASP A 65 18.17 8.94 -27.64
N ALA A 66 18.39 8.10 -28.62
CA ALA A 66 19.32 6.96 -28.54
C ALA A 66 20.77 7.37 -28.26
N GLN A 67 21.13 8.64 -28.46
CA GLN A 67 22.44 9.21 -28.17
C GLN A 67 22.53 9.84 -26.77
N GLY A 68 21.42 9.83 -26.02
CA GLY A 68 21.34 10.38 -24.67
C GLY A 68 21.25 11.90 -24.62
N ASN A 69 20.85 12.57 -25.70
CA ASN A 69 20.53 13.99 -25.65
C ASN A 69 19.16 14.20 -25.01
N SER A 70 19.03 15.29 -24.25
CA SER A 70 17.85 15.59 -23.44
C SER A 70 17.00 16.68 -24.08
N TYR A 71 15.72 16.45 -24.19
CA TYR A 71 14.72 17.35 -24.79
C TYR A 71 13.53 17.55 -23.88
N PRO A 72 12.84 18.70 -23.95
CA PRO A 72 11.65 18.96 -23.15
C PRO A 72 10.38 18.30 -23.69
N GLU A 73 10.41 17.76 -24.89
CA GLU A 73 9.25 17.24 -25.61
C GLU A 73 9.60 16.03 -26.46
N GLN A 74 8.58 15.23 -26.78
CA GLN A 74 8.71 14.10 -27.70
C GLN A 74 9.04 14.59 -29.12
N SER A 75 9.73 13.76 -29.89
CA SER A 75 9.95 14.02 -31.32
C SER A 75 8.67 13.77 -32.14
N ALA A 76 8.61 14.34 -33.33
CA ALA A 76 7.51 14.08 -34.28
C ALA A 76 7.36 12.58 -34.66
N ASN A 77 8.42 11.77 -34.50
CA ASN A 77 8.45 10.36 -34.81
C ASN A 77 8.23 9.44 -33.61
N ASN A 78 8.02 9.99 -32.40
CA ASN A 78 7.93 9.25 -31.13
C ASN A 78 9.12 8.31 -30.87
N ASP A 79 10.34 8.72 -31.24
CA ASP A 79 11.56 7.91 -31.12
C ASP A 79 12.42 8.24 -29.88
N ARG A 80 11.92 9.07 -28.97
CA ARG A 80 12.57 9.41 -27.71
C ARG A 80 11.95 8.64 -26.57
N THR A 81 12.76 8.25 -25.61
CA THR A 81 12.29 7.64 -24.37
C THR A 81 11.94 8.73 -23.36
N LYS A 82 10.77 8.64 -22.76
CA LYS A 82 10.30 9.54 -21.70
C LYS A 82 10.91 9.16 -20.36
N TYR A 83 11.35 10.15 -19.63
CA TYR A 83 11.87 10.04 -18.27
C TYR A 83 11.29 11.13 -17.40
N TYR A 84 11.13 10.81 -16.13
CA TYR A 84 10.84 11.76 -15.05
C TYR A 84 12.13 12.00 -14.28
N TYR A 85 12.52 13.25 -14.14
CA TYR A 85 13.73 13.65 -13.41
C TYR A 85 13.35 14.44 -12.18
N VAL A 86 14.00 14.17 -11.05
CA VAL A 86 13.89 14.96 -9.83
C VAL A 86 15.25 15.54 -9.46
N MET A 87 15.25 16.81 -9.06
CA MET A 87 16.39 17.53 -8.49
C MET A 87 16.02 17.98 -7.08
N GLY A 88 16.94 17.91 -6.14
CA GLY A 88 16.64 18.26 -4.76
C GLY A 88 17.84 18.74 -3.97
N THR A 89 17.65 18.82 -2.67
CA THR A 89 18.63 19.31 -1.69
C THR A 89 19.96 18.54 -1.75
N GLN A 90 21.06 19.27 -1.50
CA GLN A 90 22.44 18.75 -1.41
C GLN A 90 22.92 18.00 -2.65
N LEU A 91 22.45 18.40 -3.82
CA LEU A 91 22.70 17.79 -5.13
C LEU A 91 22.06 16.40 -5.27
N GLY A 92 21.07 16.08 -4.46
CA GLY A 92 20.25 14.90 -4.65
C GLY A 92 19.54 14.99 -5.99
N ALA A 93 19.62 13.92 -6.79
CA ALA A 93 18.93 13.85 -8.06
C ALA A 93 18.68 12.40 -8.45
N ALA A 94 17.59 12.17 -9.17
CA ALA A 94 17.24 10.86 -9.68
C ALA A 94 16.39 10.96 -10.94
N TYR A 95 16.26 9.85 -11.63
CA TYR A 95 15.35 9.72 -12.76
C TYR A 95 14.62 8.38 -12.71
N SER A 96 13.44 8.36 -13.31
CA SER A 96 12.58 7.18 -13.42
C SER A 96 11.87 7.16 -14.77
N THR A 97 11.36 6.01 -15.18
CA THR A 97 10.44 5.87 -16.33
C THR A 97 8.99 5.66 -15.89
N ASP A 98 8.76 5.42 -14.61
CA ASP A 98 7.47 5.03 -14.03
C ASP A 98 7.09 5.76 -12.73
N MET A 99 7.93 6.66 -12.24
CA MET A 99 7.80 7.38 -10.96
C MET A 99 7.75 6.47 -9.72
N LEU A 100 8.07 5.19 -9.86
CA LEU A 100 8.15 4.19 -8.81
C LEU A 100 9.58 3.72 -8.58
N ASP A 101 10.24 3.28 -9.65
CA ASP A 101 11.62 2.81 -9.62
C ASP A 101 12.58 3.93 -10.03
N TRP A 102 13.25 4.53 -9.05
CA TRP A 102 14.15 5.65 -9.25
C TRP A 102 15.62 5.23 -9.32
N THR A 103 16.36 5.85 -10.21
CA THR A 103 17.80 5.70 -10.34
C THR A 103 18.49 7.01 -9.96
N ALA A 104 19.29 6.98 -8.90
CA ALA A 104 20.03 8.15 -8.44
C ALA A 104 21.16 8.53 -9.39
N PHE A 105 21.41 9.82 -9.54
CA PHE A 105 22.60 10.36 -10.20
C PHE A 105 23.07 11.64 -9.49
N THR A 106 24.21 12.18 -9.87
CA THR A 106 24.70 13.46 -9.37
C THR A 106 24.89 14.42 -10.53
N PRO A 107 24.26 15.59 -10.52
CA PRO A 107 24.50 16.61 -11.55
C PRO A 107 25.95 16.99 -11.64
N SER A 108 26.44 17.21 -12.84
CA SER A 108 27.82 17.68 -13.08
C SER A 108 27.84 19.19 -13.32
N PHE A 109 28.98 19.82 -13.04
CA PHE A 109 29.16 21.26 -13.12
C PHE A 109 30.41 21.64 -13.90
N ALA A 110 30.41 22.85 -14.45
CA ALA A 110 31.57 23.40 -15.15
C ALA A 110 31.78 24.88 -14.84
N VAL A 111 33.04 25.31 -14.90
CA VAL A 111 33.44 26.69 -14.84
C VAL A 111 34.27 26.99 -16.09
N ASN A 112 33.89 28.06 -16.84
CA ASN A 112 34.51 28.41 -18.11
C ASN A 112 34.65 27.19 -19.08
N GLY A 113 33.61 26.38 -19.17
CA GLY A 113 33.55 25.21 -20.04
C GLY A 113 34.36 23.99 -19.57
N LYS A 114 35.02 24.04 -18.40
CA LYS A 114 35.75 22.90 -17.83
C LYS A 114 34.95 22.27 -16.68
N VAL A 115 34.69 20.97 -16.77
CA VAL A 115 34.04 20.23 -15.71
C VAL A 115 34.86 20.34 -14.42
N THR A 116 34.18 20.57 -13.30
CA THR A 116 34.79 20.77 -11.99
C THR A 116 33.93 20.20 -10.88
N THR A 117 34.58 19.84 -9.77
CA THR A 117 33.93 19.50 -8.49
C THR A 117 34.03 20.62 -7.46
N ASP A 118 34.64 21.73 -7.82
CA ASP A 118 34.77 22.92 -6.96
C ASP A 118 33.47 23.73 -6.99
N LEU A 119 32.53 23.41 -6.09
CA LEU A 119 31.24 24.06 -5.96
C LEU A 119 31.38 25.54 -5.59
N CYS A 120 32.40 25.92 -4.82
CA CYS A 120 32.61 27.32 -4.45
C CYS A 120 32.86 28.20 -5.70
N SER A 121 33.63 27.70 -6.65
CA SER A 121 33.83 28.36 -7.95
C SER A 121 32.56 28.29 -8.83
N VAL A 122 31.79 27.23 -8.77
CA VAL A 122 30.54 27.09 -9.53
C VAL A 122 29.51 28.12 -9.08
N PHE A 123 29.26 28.26 -7.79
CA PHE A 123 28.23 29.16 -7.24
C PHE A 123 28.74 30.61 -7.02
N GLY A 124 30.04 30.83 -7.06
CA GLY A 124 30.65 32.17 -7.17
C GLY A 124 30.22 33.14 -6.06
N GLU A 125 29.63 34.29 -6.44
CA GLU A 125 29.23 35.35 -5.50
C GLU A 125 28.18 34.90 -4.48
N ASN A 126 27.32 33.92 -4.83
CA ASN A 126 26.33 33.38 -3.91
C ASN A 126 27.02 32.64 -2.77
N THR A 127 28.13 31.94 -3.04
CA THR A 127 28.97 31.31 -2.00
C THR A 127 29.56 32.35 -1.06
N ALA A 128 30.04 33.47 -1.61
CA ALA A 128 30.59 34.55 -0.77
C ALA A 128 29.51 35.26 0.06
N TRP A 129 28.31 35.45 -0.52
CA TRP A 129 27.18 36.04 0.20
C TRP A 129 26.79 35.20 1.42
N SER A 130 26.65 33.91 1.25
CA SER A 130 26.26 32.96 2.31
C SER A 130 27.36 32.64 3.35
N GLY A 131 28.55 33.23 3.21
CA GLY A 131 29.66 33.04 4.16
C GLY A 131 30.48 31.76 3.96
N TRP A 132 30.22 30.98 2.89
CA TRP A 132 30.87 29.66 2.66
C TRP A 132 32.08 29.70 1.74
N THR A 133 32.69 30.87 1.55
CA THR A 133 33.91 31.02 0.72
C THR A 133 35.00 30.03 1.17
N ASN A 134 35.51 29.25 0.22
CA ASN A 134 36.51 28.20 0.47
C ASN A 134 36.05 27.07 1.42
N ASN A 135 34.75 26.95 1.67
CA ASN A 135 34.17 25.86 2.50
C ASN A 135 33.17 25.06 1.69
N GLN A 136 33.68 24.24 0.80
CA GLN A 136 32.87 23.42 -0.11
C GLN A 136 31.94 22.45 0.62
N ALA A 137 32.37 21.90 1.76
CA ALA A 137 31.53 20.99 2.55
C ALA A 137 30.29 21.72 3.10
N LYS A 138 30.52 22.89 3.73
CA LYS A 138 29.42 23.72 4.23
C LYS A 138 28.53 24.23 3.11
N LEU A 139 29.09 24.66 1.99
CA LEU A 139 28.29 25.03 0.83
C LEU A 139 27.38 23.89 0.39
N LYS A 140 27.92 22.66 0.25
CA LYS A 140 27.11 21.50 -0.16
C LYS A 140 25.99 21.19 0.84
N GLU A 141 26.26 21.23 2.14
CA GLU A 141 25.24 21.06 3.19
C GLU A 141 24.12 22.11 3.10
N ASN A 142 24.41 23.28 2.55
CA ASN A 142 23.52 24.44 2.45
C ASN A 142 23.01 24.71 1.03
N LEU A 143 23.19 23.80 0.09
CA LEU A 143 22.50 23.78 -1.19
C LEU A 143 21.14 23.11 -0.99
N TRP A 144 20.08 23.88 -0.88
CA TRP A 144 18.75 23.38 -0.57
C TRP A 144 17.78 23.62 -1.71
N ALA A 145 16.75 22.81 -1.75
CA ALA A 145 15.58 22.91 -2.63
C ALA A 145 15.93 23.43 -4.02
N ALA A 146 16.24 22.54 -4.92
CA ALA A 146 16.49 22.91 -6.31
C ALA A 146 15.19 22.92 -7.09
N ASP A 147 15.08 23.78 -8.09
CA ASP A 147 14.07 23.66 -9.14
C ASP A 147 14.71 23.61 -10.52
N ILE A 148 14.08 22.89 -11.43
CA ILE A 148 14.60 22.63 -12.78
C ILE A 148 13.53 22.86 -13.84
N ILE A 149 13.86 23.66 -14.87
CA ILE A 149 12.98 23.95 -15.98
C ILE A 149 13.74 24.01 -17.30
N TRP A 150 13.08 23.66 -18.41
CA TRP A 150 13.56 23.98 -19.73
C TRP A 150 13.25 25.44 -20.09
N ASN A 151 14.28 26.27 -20.22
CA ASN A 151 14.10 27.64 -20.73
C ASN A 151 13.96 27.63 -22.25
N ARG A 152 12.79 28.04 -22.73
CA ARG A 152 12.42 27.98 -24.16
C ARG A 152 13.24 28.93 -25.06
N GLU A 153 13.63 30.07 -24.52
CA GLU A 153 14.44 31.08 -25.25
C GLU A 153 15.93 30.70 -25.26
N MET A 154 16.45 30.30 -24.11
CA MET A 154 17.85 29.89 -23.98
C MET A 154 18.10 28.53 -24.64
N LYS A 155 17.06 27.71 -24.78
CA LYS A 155 17.12 26.31 -25.19
C LYS A 155 18.09 25.50 -24.32
N LYS A 156 17.91 25.63 -23.00
CA LYS A 156 18.75 24.99 -21.97
C LYS A 156 17.91 24.54 -20.80
N TRP A 157 18.38 23.51 -20.13
CA TRP A 157 17.95 23.12 -18.82
C TRP A 157 18.50 24.12 -17.81
N CYS A 158 17.62 24.80 -17.08
CA CYS A 158 17.95 25.83 -16.12
C CYS A 158 17.67 25.31 -14.72
N LEU A 159 18.72 25.23 -13.92
CA LEU A 159 18.71 24.72 -12.55
C LEU A 159 18.86 25.88 -11.59
N TYR A 160 17.88 26.07 -10.74
CA TYR A 160 17.85 27.11 -9.71
C TYR A 160 18.12 26.46 -8.36
N TYR A 161 19.12 26.95 -7.63
CA TYR A 161 19.50 26.43 -6.34
C TYR A 161 19.41 27.49 -5.27
N SER A 162 18.83 27.12 -4.11
CA SER A 162 18.94 27.90 -2.88
C SER A 162 20.30 27.67 -2.27
N ILE A 163 20.95 28.76 -1.85
CA ILE A 163 22.12 28.73 -1.00
C ILE A 163 21.76 29.42 0.32
N ASN A 164 21.66 28.61 1.39
CA ASN A 164 21.44 29.14 2.73
C ASN A 164 22.79 29.44 3.41
N GLY A 165 22.84 30.45 4.25
CA GLY A 165 24.07 30.90 4.89
C GLY A 165 23.91 31.19 6.37
N ASP A 166 24.98 31.65 6.99
CA ASP A 166 24.92 32.17 8.35
C ASP A 166 24.03 33.42 8.44
N ASP A 167 23.45 33.68 9.59
CA ASP A 167 22.64 34.86 9.90
C ASP A 167 21.51 35.13 8.90
N TRP A 168 20.81 34.08 8.44
CA TRP A 168 19.71 34.13 7.46
C TRP A 168 20.13 34.65 6.08
N MET A 169 21.43 34.73 5.82
CA MET A 169 21.95 35.13 4.51
C MET A 169 21.67 34.01 3.50
N SER A 170 20.64 34.25 2.68
CA SER A 170 20.20 33.29 1.67
C SER A 170 20.21 33.90 0.27
N SER A 171 20.30 33.12 -0.74
CA SER A 171 20.22 33.57 -2.13
C SER A 171 19.82 32.43 -3.07
N ILE A 172 19.28 32.79 -4.24
CA ILE A 172 19.00 31.83 -5.31
C ILE A 172 19.96 32.10 -6.47
N CYS A 173 20.62 31.04 -6.93
CA CYS A 173 21.54 31.03 -8.05
C CYS A 173 20.98 30.22 -9.20
N MET A 174 21.13 30.71 -10.42
CA MET A 174 20.74 29.99 -11.63
C MET A 174 21.95 29.47 -12.40
N LEU A 175 21.87 28.20 -12.79
CA LEU A 175 22.83 27.51 -13.64
C LEU A 175 22.12 26.97 -14.89
N ALA A 176 22.85 26.75 -15.99
CA ALA A 176 22.27 26.24 -17.22
C ALA A 176 23.15 25.17 -17.88
N SER A 177 22.50 24.22 -18.55
CA SER A 177 23.15 23.15 -19.30
C SER A 177 22.36 22.77 -20.53
N ASP A 178 23.05 22.21 -21.54
CA ASP A 178 22.41 21.61 -22.72
C ASP A 178 21.81 20.21 -22.41
N LYS A 179 22.28 19.54 -21.35
CA LYS A 179 21.80 18.21 -20.91
C LYS A 179 21.26 18.29 -19.49
N ILE A 180 20.28 17.49 -19.20
CA ILE A 180 19.64 17.44 -17.89
C ILE A 180 20.59 17.02 -16.76
N GLU A 181 21.58 16.19 -17.03
CA GLU A 181 22.60 15.79 -16.06
C GLU A 181 23.79 16.79 -15.97
N GLY A 182 23.78 17.84 -16.78
CA GLY A 182 24.88 18.79 -16.86
C GLY A 182 25.87 18.52 -18.00
N PRO A 183 27.06 19.15 -18.01
CA PRO A 183 27.56 20.01 -16.95
C PRO A 183 26.88 21.39 -16.89
N TYR A 184 26.41 21.75 -15.72
CA TYR A 184 25.79 23.04 -15.48
C TYR A 184 26.82 24.14 -15.27
N GLN A 185 26.60 25.28 -15.90
CA GLN A 185 27.43 26.49 -15.73
C GLN A 185 26.57 27.62 -15.15
N ARG A 186 27.15 28.34 -14.20
CA ARG A 186 26.51 29.48 -13.58
C ARG A 186 26.14 30.56 -14.60
N VAL A 187 24.90 31.01 -14.55
CA VAL A 187 24.42 32.18 -15.31
C VAL A 187 24.44 33.43 -14.42
N GLY A 188 23.90 33.34 -13.20
CA GLY A 188 23.92 34.47 -12.29
C GLY A 188 23.11 34.26 -11.01
N SER A 189 23.14 35.25 -10.15
CA SER A 189 22.27 35.35 -8.99
C SER A 189 20.90 35.86 -9.37
N VAL A 190 19.85 35.45 -8.70
CA VAL A 190 18.46 35.83 -8.99
C VAL A 190 17.89 36.73 -7.92
N VAL A 191 18.06 36.40 -6.65
CA VAL A 191 17.57 37.16 -5.50
C VAL A 191 18.42 36.90 -4.27
N PHE A 192 18.49 37.86 -3.36
CA PHE A 192 19.22 37.77 -2.10
C PHE A 192 18.30 38.05 -0.91
N GLY A 193 18.49 37.32 0.18
CA GLY A 193 17.88 37.58 1.48
C GLY A 193 18.93 37.65 2.57
N GLY A 194 18.52 37.90 3.82
CA GLY A 194 19.44 37.99 4.94
C GLY A 194 20.16 39.35 5.01
N MET A 195 19.68 40.38 4.31
CA MET A 195 20.21 41.70 4.40
C MET A 195 19.81 42.34 5.73
N ASP A 196 20.76 42.79 6.52
CA ASP A 196 20.48 43.56 7.71
C ASP A 196 20.94 45.01 7.56
N GLY A 197 20.43 45.91 8.41
CA GLY A 197 20.81 47.29 8.40
C GLY A 197 22.19 47.61 8.96
N LYS A 198 22.84 46.62 9.60
CA LYS A 198 24.10 46.83 10.35
C LYS A 198 25.33 46.37 9.58
N SER A 199 25.26 45.15 8.99
CA SER A 199 26.42 44.51 8.40
C SER A 199 26.34 44.33 6.90
N ASN A 200 25.19 44.06 6.36
CA ASN A 200 25.02 43.63 4.97
C ASN A 200 24.39 44.70 4.05
N GLY A 201 23.60 45.60 4.58
CA GLY A 201 23.00 46.69 3.86
C GLY A 201 22.67 46.43 2.39
N ALA A 202 22.69 47.46 1.56
CA ALA A 202 22.48 47.34 0.11
C ALA A 202 23.79 47.06 -0.69
N GLY A 203 24.86 46.61 -0.02
CA GLY A 203 26.14 46.23 -0.66
C GLY A 203 26.18 44.78 -1.06
N ASN A 204 26.93 44.40 -2.09
CA ASN A 204 27.19 43.03 -2.55
C ASN A 204 25.94 42.17 -2.86
N ASN A 205 24.82 42.83 -3.16
CA ASN A 205 23.55 42.21 -3.56
C ASN A 205 22.88 43.09 -4.61
N ASP A 206 21.71 42.70 -5.06
CA ASP A 206 20.98 43.44 -6.11
C ASP A 206 19.94 44.44 -5.58
N PHE A 207 19.83 44.69 -4.28
CA PHE A 207 18.84 45.56 -3.68
C PHE A 207 18.85 46.98 -4.29
N LYS A 208 20.04 47.60 -4.33
CA LYS A 208 20.20 48.91 -4.95
C LYS A 208 19.88 48.93 -6.45
N LYS A 209 20.21 47.86 -7.14
CA LYS A 209 19.92 47.73 -8.57
C LYS A 209 18.42 47.65 -8.82
N VAL A 210 17.69 46.94 -7.94
CA VAL A 210 16.22 46.78 -8.05
C VAL A 210 15.50 48.04 -7.62
N THR A 211 15.84 48.60 -6.46
CA THR A 211 15.07 49.68 -5.80
C THR A 211 15.64 51.10 -6.05
N GLY A 212 16.89 51.21 -6.48
CA GLY A 212 17.61 52.46 -6.53
C GLY A 212 18.04 53.01 -5.15
N GLN A 213 17.66 52.33 -4.06
CA GLN A 213 17.89 52.78 -2.70
C GLN A 213 19.18 52.22 -2.09
N ASN A 214 19.79 52.96 -1.15
CA ASN A 214 20.94 52.47 -0.40
C ASN A 214 20.56 51.95 0.99
N THR A 215 19.37 52.21 1.46
CA THR A 215 18.87 51.84 2.78
C THR A 215 17.77 50.81 2.63
N ILE A 216 17.89 49.70 3.34
CA ILE A 216 16.93 48.64 3.35
C ILE A 216 15.76 49.05 4.26
N PRO A 217 14.51 48.93 3.80
CA PRO A 217 13.34 49.31 4.58
C PRO A 217 13.15 48.45 5.83
N SER A 218 12.67 49.09 6.91
CA SER A 218 12.47 48.43 8.20
C SER A 218 11.43 47.28 8.19
N ARG A 219 10.57 47.23 7.18
CA ARG A 219 9.57 46.14 7.06
C ARG A 219 10.18 44.76 6.88
N TYR A 220 11.46 44.69 6.50
CA TYR A 220 12.19 43.42 6.37
C TYR A 220 12.85 42.97 7.66
N TYR A 221 12.85 43.79 8.69
CA TYR A 221 13.57 43.52 9.93
C TYR A 221 12.64 43.01 11.02
N SER A 222 13.13 42.10 11.82
CA SER A 222 12.58 41.77 13.12
C SER A 222 12.86 42.86 14.16
N SER A 223 12.28 42.73 15.35
CA SER A 223 12.42 43.71 16.42
C SER A 223 13.85 43.88 16.93
N ASP A 224 14.69 42.88 16.74
CA ASP A 224 16.13 42.88 17.09
C ASP A 224 17.02 43.50 15.97
N GLY A 225 16.40 43.88 14.83
CA GLY A 225 17.05 44.46 13.68
C GLY A 225 17.72 43.49 12.73
N GLY A 226 17.51 42.20 12.90
CA GLY A 226 17.91 41.14 11.94
C GLY A 226 16.90 40.99 10.82
N TRP A 227 17.32 40.39 9.72
CA TRP A 227 16.43 39.97 8.64
C TRP A 227 15.43 38.94 9.11
N GLY A 228 14.28 38.87 8.49
CA GLY A 228 13.28 37.84 8.83
C GLY A 228 12.03 38.41 9.48
N GLY A 229 11.85 39.71 9.64
CA GLY A 229 10.64 40.34 10.16
C GLY A 229 9.36 39.83 9.47
N THR A 230 8.27 40.57 9.63
CA THR A 230 6.97 40.18 9.05
C THR A 230 7.04 39.96 7.54
N TYR A 231 7.93 40.64 6.84
CA TYR A 231 8.03 40.65 5.37
C TYR A 231 9.46 40.40 4.84
N GLY A 232 10.42 40.12 5.70
CA GLY A 232 11.76 39.72 5.31
C GLY A 232 11.81 38.21 5.13
N SER A 233 11.42 37.73 3.96
CA SER A 233 11.41 36.27 3.70
C SER A 233 12.80 35.73 3.43
N SER A 234 13.01 34.45 3.78
CA SER A 234 14.16 33.68 3.30
C SER A 234 14.10 33.59 1.77
N CYS A 235 15.21 33.86 1.08
CA CYS A 235 15.29 33.75 -0.37
C CYS A 235 15.80 32.34 -0.72
N ILE A 236 14.96 31.37 -0.49
CA ILE A 236 15.17 29.92 -0.73
C ILE A 236 13.92 29.30 -1.36
N ASP A 237 13.94 28.02 -1.60
CA ASP A 237 12.85 27.21 -2.11
C ASP A 237 12.29 27.71 -3.46
N PRO A 238 13.14 27.79 -4.51
CA PRO A 238 12.70 28.26 -5.82
C PRO A 238 11.74 27.27 -6.47
N ASN A 239 10.72 27.81 -7.14
CA ASN A 239 9.95 27.15 -8.16
C ASN A 239 9.82 28.10 -9.37
N VAL A 240 10.11 27.62 -10.56
CA VAL A 240 10.14 28.44 -11.78
C VAL A 240 9.13 27.92 -12.78
N LYS A 241 8.21 28.77 -13.19
CA LYS A 241 7.10 28.42 -14.08
C LYS A 241 6.87 29.48 -15.17
N TYR A 242 6.35 29.02 -16.29
CA TYR A 242 5.76 29.86 -17.29
C TYR A 242 4.29 30.14 -16.97
N ASP A 243 3.85 31.37 -17.16
CA ASP A 243 2.44 31.68 -17.16
C ASP A 243 1.79 31.37 -18.54
N GLU A 244 0.49 31.65 -18.64
CA GLU A 244 -0.29 31.45 -19.87
C GLU A 244 0.16 32.33 -21.05
N ASN A 245 0.89 33.41 -20.79
CA ASN A 245 1.44 34.31 -21.80
C ASN A 245 2.85 33.85 -22.25
N GLY A 246 3.41 32.81 -21.62
CA GLY A 246 4.77 32.38 -21.84
C GLY A 246 5.83 33.21 -21.14
N ASP A 247 5.45 33.98 -20.15
CA ASP A 247 6.31 34.74 -19.28
C ASP A 247 6.87 33.88 -18.15
N LEU A 248 8.16 34.03 -17.86
CA LEU A 248 8.85 33.24 -16.86
C LEU A 248 8.82 33.91 -15.49
N TRP A 249 8.47 33.16 -14.46
CA TRP A 249 8.33 33.61 -13.09
C TRP A 249 9.09 32.70 -12.11
N LEU A 250 9.69 33.33 -11.07
CA LEU A 250 10.23 32.62 -9.91
C LEU A 250 9.31 32.79 -8.71
N ILE A 251 8.88 31.74 -8.15
CA ILE A 251 8.20 31.64 -6.87
C ILE A 251 9.26 31.25 -5.85
N TYR A 252 9.27 31.88 -4.69
CA TYR A 252 10.28 31.62 -3.67
C TYR A 252 9.85 32.12 -2.30
N GLY A 253 10.51 31.65 -1.28
CA GLY A 253 10.29 32.06 0.10
C GLY A 253 10.06 30.91 1.04
N SER A 254 10.30 31.15 2.30
CA SER A 254 10.14 30.15 3.36
C SER A 254 9.93 30.88 4.69
N TRP A 255 8.88 30.49 5.40
CA TRP A 255 8.53 31.04 6.72
C TRP A 255 8.51 32.59 6.77
N SER A 256 8.74 33.14 7.93
CA SER A 256 8.96 34.58 8.18
C SER A 256 8.07 35.54 7.37
N GLY A 257 8.61 36.14 6.33
CA GLY A 257 7.93 37.09 5.47
C GLY A 257 6.94 36.49 4.48
N GLY A 258 6.93 35.18 4.30
CA GLY A 258 6.05 34.48 3.38
C GLY A 258 6.65 34.18 2.01
N ILE A 259 5.79 33.95 1.04
CA ILE A 259 6.10 33.47 -0.30
C ILE A 259 5.87 34.59 -1.31
N PHE A 260 6.82 34.79 -2.20
CA PHE A 260 6.80 35.85 -3.20
C PHE A 260 7.01 35.34 -4.62
N VAL A 261 6.58 36.12 -5.59
CA VAL A 261 6.76 35.86 -7.02
C VAL A 261 7.46 37.03 -7.68
N ILE A 262 8.55 36.76 -8.40
CA ILE A 262 9.25 37.77 -9.22
C ILE A 262 9.28 37.37 -10.68
N LYS A 263 9.25 38.39 -11.55
CA LYS A 263 9.39 38.21 -12.98
C LYS A 263 10.83 37.89 -13.35
N LEU A 264 11.00 36.88 -14.22
CA LEU A 264 12.29 36.57 -14.83
C LEU A 264 12.29 37.04 -16.31
N ASP A 265 13.47 37.38 -16.79
CA ASP A 265 13.71 37.60 -18.21
C ASP A 265 13.83 36.27 -18.93
N ASN A 266 12.95 35.98 -19.86
CA ASN A 266 12.90 34.70 -20.59
C ASN A 266 14.22 34.34 -21.29
N LYS A 267 15.00 35.38 -21.73
CA LYS A 267 16.24 35.18 -22.48
C LYS A 267 17.42 34.81 -21.60
N THR A 268 17.38 35.23 -20.35
CA THR A 268 18.51 35.04 -19.43
C THR A 268 18.18 34.14 -18.28
N GLY A 269 16.91 33.91 -17.98
CA GLY A 269 16.46 33.16 -16.80
C GLY A 269 16.72 33.88 -15.48
N LEU A 270 17.23 35.06 -15.50
CA LEU A 270 17.51 35.88 -14.32
C LEU A 270 16.38 36.88 -14.05
N ARG A 271 16.41 37.53 -12.89
CA ARG A 271 15.45 38.56 -12.53
C ARG A 271 15.31 39.63 -13.63
N ASP A 272 14.05 39.93 -14.01
CA ASP A 272 13.76 41.09 -14.88
C ASP A 272 13.73 42.37 -14.06
N TYR A 273 14.83 43.11 -14.10
CA TYR A 273 14.98 44.38 -13.40
C TYR A 273 14.15 45.52 -14.00
N SER A 274 13.56 45.35 -15.15
CA SER A 274 12.71 46.36 -15.81
C SER A 274 11.23 46.20 -15.44
N TYR A 275 10.83 45.04 -14.85
CA TYR A 275 9.44 44.76 -14.54
C TYR A 275 8.95 45.53 -13.32
N ASN A 276 7.83 46.23 -13.46
CA ASN A 276 7.19 46.98 -12.38
C ASN A 276 6.01 46.18 -11.80
N TYR A 277 6.10 45.86 -10.52
CA TYR A 277 5.06 45.13 -9.78
C TYR A 277 3.88 46.01 -9.35
N GLY A 278 3.80 47.27 -9.81
CA GLY A 278 2.73 48.21 -9.48
C GLY A 278 2.81 48.75 -8.06
N TYR A 279 3.99 48.71 -7.44
CA TYR A 279 4.20 49.25 -6.11
C TYR A 279 4.14 50.80 -6.09
N ASN A 280 3.81 51.35 -4.90
CA ASN A 280 3.88 52.79 -4.69
C ASN A 280 5.35 53.25 -4.65
N PRO A 281 5.76 54.19 -5.53
CA PRO A 281 7.16 54.65 -5.57
C PRO A 281 7.65 55.30 -4.27
N VAL A 282 6.74 55.80 -3.44
CA VAL A 282 7.10 56.44 -2.15
C VAL A 282 7.40 55.38 -1.08
N ASP A 283 6.56 54.36 -1.00
CA ASP A 283 6.67 53.34 0.04
C ASP A 283 7.39 52.08 -0.43
N GLY A 284 7.55 51.91 -1.74
CA GLY A 284 8.07 50.71 -2.37
C GLY A 284 7.20 49.49 -2.14
N ALA A 285 5.90 49.67 -1.85
CA ALA A 285 4.99 48.60 -1.49
C ALA A 285 3.54 48.97 -1.84
N VAL A 286 2.69 47.97 -1.99
CA VAL A 286 1.22 48.09 -2.08
C VAL A 286 0.57 47.26 -1.00
N TRP A 287 -0.32 47.88 -0.26
CA TRP A 287 -1.02 47.32 0.86
C TRP A 287 -2.52 47.21 0.63
N GLU A 288 -3.09 46.11 1.04
CA GLU A 288 -4.53 45.87 1.19
C GLU A 288 -4.86 45.67 2.67
N GLY A 289 -5.27 46.77 3.34
CA GLY A 289 -5.33 46.76 4.80
C GLY A 289 -3.96 46.51 5.42
N SER A 290 -3.79 45.45 6.16
CA SER A 290 -2.51 44.97 6.72
C SER A 290 -1.81 43.90 5.89
N ARG A 291 -2.37 43.50 4.74
CA ARG A 291 -1.72 42.57 3.81
C ARG A 291 -0.77 43.31 2.89
N LEU A 292 0.47 42.89 2.84
CA LEU A 292 1.39 43.28 1.78
C LEU A 292 1.02 42.52 0.51
N ARG A 293 0.74 43.24 -0.60
CA ARG A 293 0.41 42.60 -1.87
C ARG A 293 1.57 42.63 -2.84
N TYR A 294 2.23 43.78 -2.92
CA TYR A 294 3.37 44.02 -3.81
C TYR A 294 4.48 44.69 -3.07
N ASP A 295 5.68 44.30 -3.34
CA ASP A 295 6.90 44.85 -2.78
C ASP A 295 7.92 45.10 -3.88
N GLU A 296 8.60 46.24 -3.82
CA GLU A 296 9.56 46.64 -4.87
C GLU A 296 10.73 45.66 -5.01
N TYR A 297 11.16 45.05 -3.89
CA TYR A 297 12.28 44.10 -3.88
C TYR A 297 11.82 42.66 -3.90
N MET A 298 10.94 42.29 -3.02
CA MET A 298 10.48 40.90 -2.87
C MET A 298 9.53 40.43 -3.99
N GLY A 299 8.82 41.39 -4.66
CA GLY A 299 7.87 41.08 -5.73
C GLY A 299 6.42 40.96 -5.25
N VAL A 300 5.65 40.09 -5.87
CA VAL A 300 4.24 39.84 -5.53
C VAL A 300 4.17 38.85 -4.35
N HIS A 301 3.52 39.30 -3.27
CA HIS A 301 3.31 38.45 -2.09
C HIS A 301 2.09 37.57 -2.32
N ILE A 302 2.27 36.24 -2.33
CA ILE A 302 1.23 35.30 -2.72
C ILE A 302 0.76 34.38 -1.57
N ALA A 303 1.57 34.19 -0.52
CA ALA A 303 1.18 33.37 0.64
C ALA A 303 2.02 33.68 1.88
N GLY A 304 1.53 33.35 3.05
CA GLY A 304 2.27 33.39 4.31
C GLY A 304 2.39 34.80 4.89
N GLY A 305 3.46 35.03 5.63
CA GLY A 305 3.77 36.22 6.40
C GLY A 305 3.58 36.04 7.90
N TYR A 306 4.03 37.02 8.68
CA TYR A 306 3.88 37.06 10.13
C TYR A 306 4.51 35.87 10.89
N TYR A 307 5.59 35.28 10.37
CA TYR A 307 6.28 34.12 10.93
C TYR A 307 5.41 32.87 10.95
N VAL A 308 4.37 32.80 10.19
CA VAL A 308 3.56 31.59 10.07
C VAL A 308 4.34 30.53 9.29
N SER A 309 4.21 29.28 9.71
CA SER A 309 4.73 28.14 8.98
C SER A 309 4.30 28.16 7.52
N GLY A 310 5.16 27.72 6.65
CA GLY A 310 4.93 27.62 5.21
C GLY A 310 6.21 27.78 4.43
N GLU A 311 6.59 26.72 3.75
CA GLU A 311 7.78 26.62 2.92
C GLU A 311 7.52 25.72 1.71
N GLY A 312 8.53 25.51 0.86
CA GLY A 312 8.45 24.65 -0.31
C GLY A 312 7.33 25.04 -1.27
N PRO A 313 7.18 26.31 -1.65
CA PRO A 313 6.11 26.70 -2.55
C PRO A 313 6.31 26.08 -3.92
N TYR A 314 5.27 25.43 -4.44
CA TYR A 314 5.28 24.92 -5.81
C TYR A 314 3.98 25.29 -6.51
N ILE A 315 4.06 25.93 -7.65
CA ILE A 315 2.91 26.26 -8.47
C ILE A 315 2.89 25.33 -9.69
N GLU A 316 1.75 24.69 -9.92
CA GLU A 316 1.47 23.98 -11.16
C GLU A 316 0.16 24.48 -11.76
N TYR A 317 0.16 24.67 -13.09
CA TYR A 317 -1.06 24.98 -13.82
C TYR A 317 -1.72 23.67 -14.25
N MET A 318 -2.82 23.34 -13.64
CA MET A 318 -3.53 22.10 -13.94
C MET A 318 -4.93 22.41 -14.43
N LYS A 319 -5.42 21.56 -15.33
CA LYS A 319 -6.79 21.59 -15.83
C LYS A 319 -7.57 20.45 -15.26
N ASP A 320 -8.77 20.75 -14.78
CA ASP A 320 -9.73 19.73 -14.43
C ASP A 320 -10.23 18.98 -15.68
N GLY A 321 -10.99 17.93 -15.48
CA GLY A 321 -11.55 17.15 -16.59
C GLY A 321 -12.51 17.94 -17.50
N ASP A 322 -12.97 19.17 -17.12
CA ASP A 322 -13.76 20.08 -17.95
C ASP A 322 -12.90 21.04 -18.75
N GLY A 323 -11.59 21.01 -18.51
CA GLY A 323 -10.64 21.91 -19.16
C GLY A 323 -10.49 23.27 -18.48
N ASN A 324 -11.13 23.50 -17.33
CA ASN A 324 -10.94 24.71 -16.55
C ASN A 324 -9.57 24.64 -15.88
N GLY A 325 -8.74 25.62 -16.15
CA GLY A 325 -7.38 25.66 -15.63
C GLY A 325 -7.21 26.68 -14.52
N PHE A 326 -6.46 26.27 -13.49
CA PHE A 326 -6.06 27.14 -12.40
C PHE A 326 -4.58 26.95 -12.10
N TYR A 327 -3.98 27.97 -11.51
CA TYR A 327 -2.68 27.86 -10.84
C TYR A 327 -2.91 27.34 -9.43
N TYR A 328 -2.38 26.18 -9.12
CA TYR A 328 -2.45 25.57 -7.80
C TYR A 328 -1.13 25.79 -7.09
N LEU A 329 -1.19 26.42 -5.94
CA LEU A 329 -0.05 26.67 -5.06
C LEU A 329 -0.05 25.61 -3.97
N PHE A 330 0.93 24.73 -4.04
CA PHE A 330 1.27 23.78 -2.99
C PHE A 330 2.22 24.44 -2.00
N MET A 331 2.01 24.16 -0.73
CA MET A 331 2.86 24.63 0.36
C MET A 331 3.04 23.52 1.39
N SER A 332 4.16 23.53 2.06
CA SER A 332 4.40 22.64 3.19
C SER A 332 4.39 23.41 4.49
N TYR A 333 3.63 22.90 5.46
CA TYR A 333 3.51 23.43 6.81
C TYR A 333 4.09 22.46 7.83
N GLY A 334 4.40 22.96 9.03
CA GLY A 334 5.11 22.22 10.04
C GLY A 334 6.62 22.21 9.81
N PHE A 335 7.34 21.36 10.54
CA PHE A 335 8.76 21.12 10.31
C PHE A 335 8.97 19.84 9.50
N TYR A 336 10.03 19.78 8.73
CA TYR A 336 10.42 18.68 7.85
C TYR A 336 10.75 17.35 8.57
N SER A 337 10.35 17.21 9.81
CA SER A 337 10.51 16.00 10.61
C SER A 337 9.15 15.38 10.95
N PRO A 338 9.09 14.10 11.25
CA PRO A 338 7.86 13.45 11.69
C PRO A 338 7.23 14.12 12.92
N GLU A 339 8.05 14.52 13.88
CA GLU A 339 7.62 15.22 15.10
C GLU A 339 7.09 16.62 14.81
N GLY A 340 7.55 17.21 13.75
CA GLY A 340 7.14 18.54 13.30
C GLY A 340 5.82 18.54 12.56
N GLY A 341 5.28 17.37 12.23
CA GLY A 341 3.99 17.25 11.54
C GLY A 341 4.01 17.85 10.14
N TYR A 342 5.09 17.65 9.38
CA TYR A 342 5.20 18.18 8.02
C TYR A 342 4.04 17.73 7.16
N ASN A 343 3.39 18.65 6.44
CA ASN A 343 2.18 18.36 5.72
C ASN A 343 2.00 19.30 4.52
N MET A 344 1.20 18.85 3.54
CA MET A 344 0.94 19.56 2.30
C MET A 344 -0.38 20.31 2.33
N ARG A 345 -0.35 21.57 1.89
CA ARG A 345 -1.49 22.47 1.78
C ARG A 345 -1.65 22.97 0.37
N LEU A 346 -2.88 23.28 -0.01
CA LEU A 346 -3.24 23.70 -1.36
C LEU A 346 -4.09 24.96 -1.35
N PHE A 347 -3.73 25.87 -2.28
CA PHE A 347 -4.49 27.04 -2.64
C PHE A 347 -4.59 27.13 -4.16
N ARG A 348 -5.52 27.90 -4.69
CA ARG A 348 -5.61 28.15 -6.14
C ARG A 348 -5.85 29.59 -6.51
N SER A 349 -5.50 29.94 -7.75
CA SER A 349 -5.72 31.26 -8.36
C SER A 349 -5.91 31.15 -9.86
N ASP A 350 -6.59 32.12 -10.45
CA ASP A 350 -6.69 32.29 -11.91
C ASP A 350 -5.40 32.84 -12.54
N LYS A 351 -4.47 33.32 -11.72
CA LYS A 351 -3.21 33.94 -12.17
C LYS A 351 -2.03 33.47 -11.35
N ILE A 352 -0.88 33.31 -11.99
CA ILE A 352 0.35 32.89 -11.30
C ILE A 352 0.75 33.89 -10.18
N THR A 353 0.38 35.15 -10.32
CA THR A 353 0.64 36.20 -9.33
C THR A 353 -0.45 36.34 -8.27
N GLY A 354 -1.42 35.41 -8.23
CA GLY A 354 -2.51 35.41 -7.25
C GLY A 354 -3.61 36.46 -7.51
N PRO A 355 -4.48 36.71 -6.52
CA PRO A 355 -4.43 36.19 -5.16
C PRO A 355 -4.78 34.71 -5.10
N TYR A 356 -4.04 33.97 -4.28
CA TYR A 356 -4.33 32.57 -4.00
C TYR A 356 -5.31 32.45 -2.85
N LYS A 357 -6.25 31.51 -3.00
CA LYS A 357 -7.28 31.24 -2.01
C LYS A 357 -7.46 29.75 -1.79
N ASP A 358 -7.83 29.40 -0.59
CA ASP A 358 -8.28 28.03 -0.29
C ASP A 358 -9.76 27.79 -0.70
N VAL A 359 -10.26 26.61 -0.41
CA VAL A 359 -11.62 26.23 -0.78
C VAL A 359 -12.70 26.98 0.01
N THR A 360 -12.38 27.53 1.18
CA THR A 360 -13.28 28.37 1.98
C THR A 360 -13.31 29.81 1.46
N GLY A 361 -12.37 30.16 0.58
CA GLY A 361 -12.17 31.49 0.04
C GLY A 361 -11.22 32.36 0.85
N ASP A 362 -10.59 31.82 1.87
CA ASP A 362 -9.58 32.49 2.66
C ASP A 362 -8.31 32.74 1.86
N ASP A 363 -7.71 33.90 2.10
CA ASP A 363 -6.55 34.37 1.37
C ASP A 363 -5.27 33.72 1.91
N ALA A 364 -4.43 33.20 1.03
CA ALA A 364 -3.16 32.57 1.40
C ALA A 364 -2.17 33.56 2.01
N VAL A 365 -2.30 34.89 1.73
CA VAL A 365 -1.52 35.94 2.39
C VAL A 365 -2.18 36.34 3.69
N PHE A 366 -1.47 36.23 4.80
CA PHE A 366 -1.99 36.59 6.10
C PHE A 366 -2.02 38.11 6.31
N ASN A 367 -2.98 38.58 7.12
CA ASN A 367 -3.14 40.00 7.44
C ASN A 367 -2.82 40.29 8.91
N LYS A 368 -2.47 39.30 9.68
CA LYS A 368 -2.11 39.36 11.10
C LYS A 368 -1.36 38.09 11.51
N ALA A 369 -0.67 38.15 12.63
CA ALA A 369 -0.20 36.96 13.30
C ALA A 369 -1.42 36.09 13.66
N ILE A 370 -1.42 34.84 13.19
CA ILE A 370 -2.54 33.91 13.41
C ILE A 370 -2.48 33.34 14.83
N TYR A 371 -1.29 33.23 15.39
CA TYR A 371 -1.10 32.73 16.75
C TYR A 371 0.16 33.34 17.40
N PRO A 372 0.19 33.26 18.76
CA PRO A 372 1.26 33.89 19.52
C PRO A 372 2.60 33.16 19.47
N ASN A 373 2.63 31.91 18.98
CA ASN A 373 3.81 31.05 19.01
C ASN A 373 4.06 30.38 17.67
N TYR A 374 5.32 30.10 17.38
CA TYR A 374 5.78 29.38 16.21
C TYR A 374 4.91 28.18 15.84
N GLY A 375 4.42 28.18 14.62
CA GLY A 375 4.00 26.99 13.89
C GLY A 375 2.82 26.21 14.45
N ASN A 376 1.75 26.84 14.93
CA ASN A 376 0.73 26.03 15.61
C ASN A 376 -0.66 26.20 15.02
N ASN A 377 -1.12 25.14 14.33
CA ASN A 377 -2.53 24.94 14.00
C ASN A 377 -3.16 25.99 13.10
N THR A 378 -2.44 26.38 12.03
CA THR A 378 -3.16 27.06 10.97
C THR A 378 -4.05 26.06 10.25
N THR A 379 -5.29 26.46 10.00
CA THR A 379 -6.26 25.69 9.22
C THR A 379 -6.42 26.24 7.81
N TYR A 380 -5.59 27.20 7.41
CA TYR A 380 -5.62 27.79 6.07
C TYR A 380 -5.03 26.82 5.05
N GLY A 381 -5.72 26.69 3.94
CA GLY A 381 -5.35 25.82 2.85
C GLY A 381 -5.85 24.38 3.01
N VAL A 382 -6.24 23.79 1.88
CA VAL A 382 -6.72 22.41 1.85
C VAL A 382 -5.65 21.45 2.34
N SER A 383 -5.93 20.71 3.39
CA SER A 383 -5.01 19.70 3.93
C SER A 383 -5.00 18.45 3.06
N LEU A 384 -4.09 18.41 2.09
CA LEU A 384 -4.00 17.32 1.12
C LEU A 384 -3.48 16.02 1.73
N MET A 385 -2.41 16.13 2.52
CA MET A 385 -1.73 14.97 3.10
C MET A 385 -0.96 15.37 4.36
N GLN A 386 -1.03 14.52 5.37
CA GLN A 386 -0.27 14.62 6.62
C GLN A 386 0.24 13.25 7.01
N ASN A 387 0.99 13.16 8.12
CA ASN A 387 1.36 11.89 8.72
C ASN A 387 0.16 10.96 8.76
N TYR A 388 0.29 9.78 8.20
CA TYR A 388 -0.79 8.81 8.17
C TYR A 388 -0.29 7.39 8.39
N SER A 389 -1.23 6.54 8.75
CA SER A 389 -1.03 5.11 8.85
C SER A 389 -2.32 4.38 8.57
N TRP A 390 -2.29 3.39 7.72
CA TRP A 390 -3.42 2.53 7.45
C TRP A 390 -3.63 1.49 8.54
N GLY A 391 -4.86 1.22 8.86
CA GLY A 391 -5.43 0.59 10.04
C GLY A 391 -5.12 -0.84 10.38
N TRP A 392 -3.99 -1.32 10.03
CA TRP A 392 -3.43 -2.56 10.61
C TRP A 392 -3.07 -2.40 12.10
N TRP A 393 -3.43 -1.28 12.67
CA TRP A 393 -3.12 -0.80 13.99
C TRP A 393 -4.17 -1.26 14.99
N THR A 394 -3.91 -2.33 15.67
CA THR A 394 -4.74 -2.77 16.78
C THR A 394 -4.63 -1.88 18.02
N ASN A 395 -3.63 -1.00 18.07
CA ASN A 395 -3.39 -0.16 19.25
C ASN A 395 -3.16 1.28 18.84
N ASN A 396 -3.88 2.24 19.40
CA ASN A 396 -3.69 3.69 19.26
C ASN A 396 -2.27 4.13 19.65
N LYS A 397 -1.24 3.54 19.06
CA LYS A 397 0.12 3.93 19.30
C LYS A 397 0.37 5.26 18.62
N THR A 398 1.04 6.15 19.31
CA THR A 398 1.59 7.33 18.69
C THR A 398 2.74 6.90 17.77
N ILE A 399 3.06 7.69 16.76
CA ILE A 399 4.21 7.44 15.88
C ILE A 399 5.52 7.26 16.66
N THR A 400 5.62 7.80 17.86
CA THR A 400 6.76 7.62 18.77
C THR A 400 7.00 6.19 19.20
N ASP A 401 6.02 5.33 19.15
CA ASP A 401 6.18 3.92 19.55
C ASP A 401 6.84 3.05 18.48
N TYR A 402 6.92 3.54 17.23
CA TYR A 402 7.62 2.99 16.06
C TYR A 402 7.52 1.47 15.82
N ASP A 403 6.65 0.77 16.50
CA ASP A 403 6.41 -0.67 16.34
C ASP A 403 5.48 -0.95 15.16
N GLN A 404 5.67 -0.29 14.06
CA GLN A 404 4.65 -0.25 13.04
C GLN A 404 4.87 -1.27 11.95
N VAL A 405 3.87 -2.06 11.80
CA VAL A 405 3.73 -2.97 10.67
C VAL A 405 2.58 -2.45 9.83
N GLY A 406 2.82 -2.15 8.58
CA GLY A 406 1.81 -1.71 7.63
C GLY A 406 1.90 -0.24 7.24
N GLY A 407 1.68 0.03 5.96
CA GLY A 407 1.84 1.29 5.27
C GLY A 407 1.44 2.55 6.02
N GLY A 408 2.43 3.34 6.37
CA GLY A 408 2.26 4.66 6.95
C GLY A 408 3.46 5.52 6.65
N GLN A 409 3.21 6.78 6.41
CA GLN A 409 4.22 7.74 6.01
C GLN A 409 4.22 8.95 6.93
N THR A 410 5.38 9.54 7.11
CA THR A 410 5.57 10.69 7.96
C THR A 410 6.45 11.74 7.29
N ALA A 411 6.29 12.99 7.70
CA ALA A 411 7.06 14.12 7.17
C ALA A 411 6.90 14.30 5.65
N GLN A 412 5.69 14.11 5.15
CA GLN A 412 5.36 14.35 3.74
C GLN A 412 5.34 15.84 3.45
N GLY A 413 6.13 16.27 2.50
CA GLY A 413 6.10 17.66 2.12
C GLY A 413 7.17 18.04 1.11
N HIS A 414 7.35 19.34 0.96
CA HIS A 414 8.22 20.01 0.01
C HIS A 414 8.07 19.38 -1.38
N ASN A 415 6.83 19.34 -1.80
CA ASN A 415 6.43 18.62 -2.99
C ASN A 415 6.59 19.47 -4.26
N SER A 416 6.80 18.78 -5.35
CA SER A 416 6.48 19.28 -6.69
C SER A 416 5.19 18.62 -7.19
N ALA A 417 4.65 19.14 -8.27
CA ALA A 417 3.48 18.61 -8.95
C ALA A 417 3.69 18.62 -10.46
N LEU A 418 3.01 17.73 -11.14
CA LEU A 418 3.09 17.56 -12.58
C LEU A 418 1.72 17.27 -13.15
N MET A 419 1.32 18.06 -14.17
CA MET A 419 0.29 17.62 -15.11
C MET A 419 0.97 17.05 -16.33
N ASP A 420 0.84 15.75 -16.55
CA ASP A 420 1.48 15.06 -17.65
C ASP A 420 0.74 15.28 -18.99
N GLU A 421 1.35 14.89 -20.10
CA GLU A 421 0.83 15.12 -21.45
C GLU A 421 -0.53 14.48 -21.72
N ASP A 422 -0.83 13.38 -21.01
CA ASP A 422 -2.12 12.68 -21.08
C ASP A 422 -3.20 13.35 -20.20
N GLY A 423 -2.86 14.44 -19.52
CA GLY A 423 -3.73 15.20 -18.61
C GLY A 423 -3.87 14.62 -17.23
N LYS A 424 -3.10 13.58 -16.88
CA LYS A 424 -3.04 13.05 -15.51
C LYS A 424 -2.15 13.92 -14.65
N CYS A 425 -2.52 14.01 -13.38
CA CYS A 425 -1.83 14.85 -12.42
C CYS A 425 -1.19 14.01 -11.32
N TYR A 426 -0.02 14.41 -10.90
CA TYR A 426 0.78 13.73 -9.89
C TYR A 426 1.36 14.73 -8.91
N VAL A 427 1.47 14.33 -7.65
CA VAL A 427 2.27 15.00 -6.63
C VAL A 427 3.50 14.16 -6.35
N ILE A 428 4.67 14.79 -6.32
CA ILE A 428 5.95 14.15 -6.04
C ILE A 428 6.56 14.86 -4.84
N TYR A 429 6.92 14.12 -3.81
CA TYR A 429 7.32 14.67 -2.53
C TYR A 429 8.39 13.82 -1.86
N HIS A 430 9.01 14.35 -0.82
CA HIS A 430 9.81 13.53 0.05
C HIS A 430 9.01 13.04 1.26
N VAL A 431 9.39 11.89 1.75
CA VAL A 431 8.74 11.22 2.87
C VAL A 431 9.75 10.47 3.71
N LYS A 432 9.43 10.20 4.97
CA LYS A 432 10.17 9.29 5.83
C LYS A 432 9.31 8.10 6.19
N ASP A 433 9.85 6.92 5.97
CA ASP A 433 9.26 5.71 6.51
C ASP A 433 9.40 5.69 8.02
N ASN A 434 8.43 5.14 8.65
CA ASN A 434 8.45 4.83 10.04
C ASN A 434 9.15 3.47 10.25
N THR A 435 10.43 3.48 10.62
CA THR A 435 11.27 2.28 10.61
C THR A 435 11.40 1.58 11.97
N GLY A 436 10.67 2.01 13.00
CA GLY A 436 10.75 1.42 14.34
C GLY A 436 12.07 1.66 15.12
N ASN A 437 13.12 2.17 14.44
CA ASN A 437 14.44 2.44 15.04
C ASN A 437 14.88 3.90 14.87
N GLY A 438 13.96 4.81 14.74
CA GLY A 438 14.20 6.20 14.42
C GLY A 438 13.83 6.52 12.97
N TYR A 439 14.02 7.78 12.57
CA TYR A 439 13.63 8.23 11.26
C TYR A 439 14.51 7.62 10.19
N GLY A 440 13.90 6.98 9.22
CA GLY A 440 14.55 6.60 7.98
C GLY A 440 15.10 7.81 7.22
N TRP A 441 15.88 7.56 6.19
CA TRP A 441 16.27 8.59 5.24
C TRP A 441 15.03 9.09 4.50
N HIS A 442 15.04 10.33 4.09
CA HIS A 442 14.03 10.80 3.15
C HIS A 442 14.19 10.04 1.83
N HIS A 443 13.07 9.66 1.27
CA HIS A 443 13.02 9.14 -0.10
C HIS A 443 11.91 9.83 -0.88
N VAL A 444 11.98 9.70 -2.20
CA VAL A 444 10.98 10.26 -3.11
C VAL A 444 9.80 9.31 -3.19
N GLU A 445 8.63 9.91 -3.11
CA GLU A 445 7.34 9.24 -3.31
C GLU A 445 6.51 10.02 -4.30
N SER A 446 5.57 9.36 -4.96
CA SER A 446 4.61 10.02 -5.85
C SER A 446 3.22 9.43 -5.72
N HIS A 447 2.20 10.29 -5.72
CA HIS A 447 0.80 9.88 -5.74
C HIS A 447 0.06 10.52 -6.91
N PRO A 448 -0.90 9.82 -7.53
CA PRO A 448 -1.79 10.45 -8.50
C PRO A 448 -2.72 11.44 -7.82
N MET A 449 -3.12 12.46 -8.58
CA MET A 449 -4.14 13.40 -8.16
C MET A 449 -5.36 13.31 -9.08
N VAL A 450 -6.53 13.44 -8.48
CA VAL A 450 -7.83 13.48 -9.15
C VAL A 450 -8.58 14.74 -8.75
N PHE A 451 -9.62 15.12 -9.47
CA PHE A 451 -10.32 16.38 -9.22
C PHE A 451 -11.71 16.15 -8.64
N THR A 452 -12.11 17.03 -7.72
CA THR A 452 -13.51 17.20 -7.33
C THR A 452 -14.31 17.82 -8.49
N SER A 453 -15.64 17.79 -8.39
CA SER A 453 -16.52 18.37 -9.40
C SER A 453 -16.35 19.89 -9.58
N ASP A 454 -15.78 20.60 -8.61
CA ASP A 454 -15.48 22.03 -8.64
C ASP A 454 -13.99 22.32 -8.88
N GLY A 455 -13.25 21.33 -9.35
CA GLY A 455 -11.88 21.47 -9.86
C GLY A 455 -10.80 21.57 -8.79
N TRP A 456 -11.00 21.02 -7.60
CA TRP A 456 -9.92 20.91 -6.61
C TRP A 456 -9.20 19.56 -6.75
N PRO A 457 -7.89 19.56 -6.92
CA PRO A 457 -7.12 18.30 -6.94
C PRO A 457 -7.05 17.69 -5.55
N LEU A 458 -7.23 16.38 -5.52
CA LEU A 458 -7.13 15.53 -4.35
C LEU A 458 -6.06 14.47 -4.59
N VAL A 459 -5.26 14.19 -3.59
CA VAL A 459 -4.26 13.14 -3.65
C VAL A 459 -4.94 11.79 -3.48
N ALA A 460 -4.59 10.82 -4.30
CA ALA A 460 -5.09 9.45 -4.18
C ALA A 460 -4.37 8.70 -3.04
N PRO A 461 -5.01 7.68 -2.42
CA PRO A 461 -4.50 7.01 -1.23
C PRO A 461 -3.16 6.29 -1.35
N PHE A 462 -2.82 5.78 -2.54
CA PHE A 462 -1.63 4.94 -2.76
C PHE A 462 -0.71 5.51 -3.84
N GLU A 463 0.53 5.05 -3.85
CA GLU A 463 1.59 5.49 -4.75
C GLU A 463 1.23 5.39 -6.24
N THR A 464 1.92 6.18 -7.04
CA THR A 464 1.76 6.16 -8.50
C THR A 464 2.29 4.86 -9.07
N ARG A 465 1.44 4.22 -9.90
CA ARG A 465 1.84 3.14 -10.80
C ARG A 465 1.37 3.47 -12.20
N LEU A 466 2.28 3.96 -13.03
CA LEU A 466 1.94 4.38 -14.38
C LEU A 466 1.37 3.20 -15.18
N GLY A 467 0.30 3.47 -15.92
CA GLY A 467 -0.42 2.48 -16.72
C GLY A 467 -1.55 1.74 -15.96
N GLU A 468 -1.63 1.87 -14.63
CA GLU A 468 -2.70 1.26 -13.84
C GLU A 468 -3.82 2.24 -13.48
N TYR A 469 -3.49 3.52 -13.40
CA TYR A 469 -4.45 4.57 -13.14
C TYR A 469 -4.90 5.22 -14.45
N THR A 470 -6.18 5.12 -14.76
CA THR A 470 -6.79 5.84 -15.87
C THR A 470 -8.13 6.40 -15.42
N GLU A 471 -8.15 7.67 -15.07
CA GLU A 471 -9.38 8.40 -14.75
C GLU A 471 -10.43 8.32 -15.88
N LYS A 472 -9.96 8.08 -17.09
CA LYS A 472 -10.81 8.05 -18.30
C LYS A 472 -11.29 6.67 -18.71
N ASP A 473 -10.66 5.61 -18.24
CA ASP A 473 -10.84 4.29 -18.83
C ASP A 473 -11.74 3.36 -18.01
N THR A 474 -11.93 3.62 -16.72
CA THR A 474 -12.78 2.80 -15.88
C THR A 474 -14.02 3.54 -15.45
N VAL A 475 -15.15 3.14 -15.98
CA VAL A 475 -16.46 3.62 -15.56
C VAL A 475 -16.98 2.71 -14.46
N TYR A 476 -17.01 3.21 -13.24
CA TYR A 476 -17.66 2.52 -12.14
C TYR A 476 -19.16 2.82 -12.14
N LYS A 477 -19.95 1.82 -11.86
CA LYS A 477 -21.37 2.02 -11.58
C LYS A 477 -21.55 2.35 -10.11
N GLU A 478 -22.65 2.97 -9.77
CA GLU A 478 -22.98 3.27 -8.38
C GLU A 478 -22.85 2.04 -7.46
N GLN A 479 -23.31 0.87 -7.92
CA GLN A 479 -23.22 -0.39 -7.19
C GLN A 479 -21.78 -0.83 -6.92
N ASP A 480 -20.86 -0.40 -7.75
CA ASP A 480 -19.45 -0.74 -7.63
C ASP A 480 -18.79 0.01 -6.47
N SER A 481 -19.37 1.14 -6.06
CA SER A 481 -18.94 1.89 -4.87
C SER A 481 -19.42 1.29 -3.54
N MET A 482 -20.38 0.35 -3.59
CA MET A 482 -20.91 -0.27 -2.37
C MET A 482 -19.88 -1.18 -1.73
N GLY A 483 -19.85 -1.25 -0.42
CA GLY A 483 -18.96 -2.12 0.33
C GLY A 483 -18.39 -1.50 1.57
N GLU A 484 -17.47 -2.18 2.20
CA GLU A 484 -16.79 -1.76 3.40
C GLU A 484 -15.42 -1.15 3.05
N TYR A 485 -15.09 -0.03 3.69
CA TYR A 485 -13.86 0.73 3.44
C TYR A 485 -13.10 0.97 4.73
N ALA A 486 -11.78 0.84 4.67
CA ALA A 486 -10.90 1.47 5.63
C ALA A 486 -10.82 2.96 5.30
N VAL A 487 -10.98 3.83 6.30
CA VAL A 487 -11.10 5.27 6.10
C VAL A 487 -10.10 6.01 6.96
N LEU A 488 -9.43 6.96 6.37
CA LEU A 488 -8.47 7.84 7.01
C LEU A 488 -8.84 9.29 6.69
N THR A 489 -8.90 10.16 7.71
CA THR A 489 -9.01 11.61 7.51
C THR A 489 -7.71 12.29 7.87
N HIS A 490 -7.27 13.24 7.04
CA HIS A 490 -6.15 14.09 7.37
C HIS A 490 -6.57 15.18 8.38
N ASN A 491 -5.63 15.64 9.20
CA ASN A 491 -5.94 16.68 10.19
C ASN A 491 -6.00 18.06 9.54
N ALA A 492 -6.72 18.98 10.17
CA ALA A 492 -6.78 20.36 9.73
C ALA A 492 -5.57 21.20 10.20
N GLY A 493 -4.98 20.87 11.34
CA GLY A 493 -3.86 21.64 11.91
C GLY A 493 -2.54 21.42 11.19
N ASP A 494 -1.66 22.42 11.21
CA ASP A 494 -0.32 22.34 10.63
C ASP A 494 0.71 21.67 11.54
N TYR A 495 0.42 21.50 12.79
CA TYR A 495 1.29 20.89 13.79
C TYR A 495 0.65 19.63 14.35
N ALA A 496 0.44 18.70 13.49
CA ALA A 496 -0.18 17.43 13.86
C ALA A 496 0.78 16.51 14.61
N ALA A 497 1.61 17.07 15.47
CA ALA A 497 2.63 16.41 16.29
C ALA A 497 2.49 14.89 16.30
N LEU A 498 3.22 14.16 15.49
CA LEU A 498 3.37 12.69 15.51
C LEU A 498 2.06 11.85 15.57
N ALA A 499 0.90 12.47 15.68
CA ALA A 499 -0.36 11.77 15.75
C ALA A 499 -0.91 11.53 14.36
N CYS A 500 -1.11 10.27 14.00
CA CYS A 500 -1.95 9.90 12.86
C CYS A 500 -3.41 9.80 13.33
N ASN A 501 -4.33 10.20 12.49
CA ASN A 501 -5.72 9.87 12.73
C ASN A 501 -5.92 8.37 12.66
N LYS A 502 -6.72 7.85 13.57
CA LYS A 502 -7.05 6.42 13.56
C LYS A 502 -7.82 6.09 12.29
N THR A 503 -7.40 5.03 11.62
CA THR A 503 -8.19 4.44 10.55
C THR A 503 -9.49 3.90 11.12
N GLY A 504 -10.59 4.38 10.56
CA GLY A 504 -11.93 3.88 10.85
C GLY A 504 -12.42 2.98 9.74
N THR A 505 -13.63 2.48 9.92
CA THR A 505 -14.37 1.74 8.92
C THR A 505 -15.62 2.48 8.48
N MET A 506 -15.95 2.37 7.21
CA MET A 506 -17.15 2.93 6.62
C MET A 506 -17.76 1.91 5.66
N ARG A 507 -19.06 1.70 5.75
CA ARG A 507 -19.79 0.86 4.82
C ARG A 507 -20.76 1.68 3.99
N LEU A 508 -20.63 1.64 2.69
CA LEU A 508 -21.58 2.23 1.75
C LEU A 508 -22.64 1.17 1.40
N ASN A 509 -23.84 1.37 1.87
CA ASN A 509 -24.94 0.43 1.72
C ASN A 509 -25.78 0.73 0.45
N ALA A 510 -26.47 -0.29 -0.07
CA ALA A 510 -27.32 -0.18 -1.25
C ALA A 510 -28.54 0.75 -1.09
N ASP A 511 -28.94 1.06 0.13
CA ASP A 511 -29.98 2.02 0.47
C ASP A 511 -29.44 3.45 0.60
N HIS A 512 -28.21 3.70 0.15
CA HIS A 512 -27.50 4.97 0.27
C HIS A 512 -27.17 5.39 1.73
N SER A 513 -27.36 4.54 2.69
CA SER A 513 -26.88 4.79 4.06
C SER A 513 -25.38 4.52 4.18
N ILE A 514 -24.74 5.22 5.11
CA ILE A 514 -23.40 4.96 5.59
C ILE A 514 -23.51 4.37 6.99
N SER A 515 -22.76 3.28 7.23
CA SER A 515 -22.71 2.62 8.54
C SER A 515 -21.29 2.26 8.93
N ALA A 516 -21.08 1.70 10.10
CA ALA A 516 -19.85 1.43 10.83
C ALA A 516 -19.39 2.66 11.66
N ASP A 517 -18.08 2.97 11.72
CA ASP A 517 -17.56 4.10 12.53
C ASP A 517 -18.07 5.46 12.02
N TYR A 518 -18.29 5.56 10.73
CA TYR A 518 -18.95 6.71 10.09
C TYR A 518 -20.40 6.35 9.82
N SER A 519 -21.31 7.27 10.12
CA SER A 519 -22.74 7.09 9.82
C SER A 519 -23.26 8.27 9.05
N GLY A 520 -24.28 8.04 8.20
CA GLY A 520 -24.84 9.09 7.35
C GLY A 520 -25.44 8.57 6.07
N SER A 521 -25.24 9.31 4.98
CA SER A 521 -25.70 8.92 3.65
C SER A 521 -24.66 9.24 2.58
N TRP A 522 -24.72 8.53 1.49
CA TRP A 522 -23.89 8.78 0.32
C TRP A 522 -24.71 8.88 -0.95
N SER A 523 -24.14 9.53 -1.94
CA SER A 523 -24.69 9.58 -3.28
C SER A 523 -23.56 9.50 -4.30
N TYR A 524 -23.90 8.94 -5.44
CA TYR A 524 -23.00 8.80 -6.56
C TYR A 524 -23.56 9.55 -7.75
N ASP A 525 -22.75 10.34 -8.40
CA ASP A 525 -23.13 11.11 -9.58
C ASP A 525 -22.18 10.77 -10.73
N TYR A 526 -22.75 10.35 -11.83
CA TYR A 526 -22.03 10.08 -13.06
C TYR A 526 -22.52 11.04 -14.15
N ALA A 527 -21.69 12.00 -14.47
CA ALA A 527 -21.98 13.00 -15.49
C ALA A 527 -20.78 13.22 -16.41
N ASP A 528 -21.01 13.19 -17.70
CA ASP A 528 -20.04 13.53 -18.76
C ASP A 528 -18.72 12.72 -18.68
N GLY A 529 -18.84 11.44 -18.34
CA GLY A 529 -17.68 10.56 -18.21
C GLY A 529 -16.91 10.70 -16.87
N LYS A 530 -17.42 11.49 -15.94
CA LYS A 530 -16.84 11.70 -14.61
C LYS A 530 -17.67 11.04 -13.54
N GLN A 531 -16.99 10.65 -12.47
CA GLN A 531 -17.53 9.86 -11.39
C GLN A 531 -17.27 10.62 -10.09
N PHE A 532 -18.35 11.12 -9.50
CA PHE A 532 -18.25 11.84 -8.24
C PHE A 532 -19.03 11.12 -7.15
N ILE A 533 -18.49 11.17 -5.95
CA ILE A 533 -19.15 10.64 -4.76
C ILE A 533 -19.29 11.73 -3.72
N THR A 534 -20.45 11.81 -3.10
CA THR A 534 -20.69 12.69 -1.96
C THR A 534 -20.98 11.84 -0.74
N LEU A 535 -20.21 12.04 0.32
CA LEU A 535 -20.39 11.39 1.62
C LEU A 535 -20.89 12.43 2.63
N LYS A 536 -22.11 12.27 3.11
CA LYS A 536 -22.65 13.08 4.20
C LYS A 536 -22.54 12.27 5.48
N THR A 537 -21.52 12.55 6.26
CA THR A 537 -21.19 11.79 7.47
C THR A 537 -21.41 12.62 8.73
N THR A 538 -21.29 11.97 9.89
CA THR A 538 -21.31 12.65 11.20
C THR A 538 -20.16 13.64 11.41
N VAL A 539 -19.07 13.53 10.62
CA VAL A 539 -17.90 14.42 10.70
C VAL A 539 -17.86 15.46 9.57
N GLY A 540 -18.86 15.48 8.71
CA GLY A 540 -19.00 16.48 7.65
C GLY A 540 -19.44 15.91 6.30
N THR A 541 -19.56 16.80 5.32
CA THR A 541 -19.87 16.43 3.94
C THR A 541 -18.59 16.47 3.11
N PHE A 542 -18.26 15.35 2.50
CA PHE A 542 -17.08 15.19 1.66
C PHE A 542 -17.51 15.00 0.21
N ASN A 543 -16.86 15.72 -0.70
CA ASN A 543 -17.01 15.58 -2.15
C ASN A 543 -15.73 15.01 -2.73
N GLY A 544 -15.83 13.99 -3.55
CA GLY A 544 -14.67 13.33 -4.10
C GLY A 544 -14.95 12.43 -5.27
N THR A 545 -14.02 11.55 -5.54
CA THR A 545 -14.07 10.60 -6.64
C THR A 545 -13.55 9.22 -6.23
N ILE A 546 -13.80 8.24 -7.06
CA ILE A 546 -13.34 6.86 -6.89
C ILE A 546 -12.38 6.49 -8.01
N LEU A 547 -11.42 5.64 -7.70
CA LEU A 547 -10.41 5.17 -8.64
C LEU A 547 -9.85 3.82 -8.19
N ASP A 548 -9.35 3.03 -9.14
CA ASP A 548 -8.60 1.82 -8.81
C ASP A 548 -7.14 2.15 -8.50
N GLN A 549 -6.61 1.55 -7.45
CA GLN A 549 -5.17 1.60 -7.14
C GLN A 549 -4.69 0.24 -6.63
N ARG A 550 -3.38 0.05 -6.63
CA ARG A 550 -2.75 -1.06 -5.92
C ARG A 550 -2.22 -0.61 -4.58
N MET A 551 -2.47 -1.40 -3.57
CA MET A 551 -1.92 -1.20 -2.24
C MET A 551 -0.40 -1.41 -2.27
N GLU A 552 0.33 -0.57 -1.59
CA GLU A 552 1.81 -0.60 -1.56
C GLU A 552 2.36 -1.85 -0.90
N ASP A 553 1.73 -2.30 0.17
CA ASP A 553 2.20 -3.40 1.01
C ASP A 553 2.09 -4.78 0.37
N ASN A 554 1.07 -5.02 -0.42
CA ASN A 554 0.78 -6.35 -0.97
C ASN A 554 0.48 -6.38 -2.48
N GLY A 555 0.48 -5.22 -3.13
CA GLY A 555 0.22 -5.08 -4.57
C GLY A 555 -1.21 -5.39 -4.99
N ARG A 556 -2.13 -5.55 -4.03
CA ARG A 556 -3.52 -5.85 -4.31
C ARG A 556 -4.23 -4.65 -4.92
N LYS A 557 -4.90 -4.88 -6.04
CA LYS A 557 -5.79 -3.89 -6.64
C LYS A 557 -7.03 -3.69 -5.76
N THR A 558 -7.37 -2.44 -5.47
CA THR A 558 -8.54 -2.09 -4.66
C THR A 558 -9.17 -0.81 -5.17
N LEU A 559 -10.47 -0.68 -4.97
CA LEU A 559 -11.18 0.56 -5.23
C LEU A 559 -10.87 1.55 -4.12
N CYS A 560 -10.36 2.70 -4.49
CA CYS A 560 -10.02 3.80 -3.61
C CYS A 560 -11.01 4.93 -3.74
N LEU A 561 -11.12 5.70 -2.68
CA LEU A 561 -11.89 6.93 -2.63
C LEU A 561 -11.02 8.03 -2.02
N THR A 562 -11.00 9.17 -2.67
CA THR A 562 -10.43 10.38 -2.12
C THR A 562 -11.47 11.49 -2.19
N ALA A 563 -11.63 12.23 -1.11
CA ALA A 563 -12.66 13.24 -0.98
C ALA A 563 -12.22 14.38 -0.06
N MET A 564 -12.85 15.52 -0.18
CA MET A 564 -12.59 16.70 0.62
C MET A 564 -13.88 17.26 1.19
N ASN A 565 -13.80 17.69 2.44
CA ASN A 565 -14.85 18.52 3.05
C ASN A 565 -14.53 20.00 2.83
N PRO A 566 -15.26 20.72 1.97
CA PRO A 566 -14.95 22.11 1.65
C PRO A 566 -15.23 23.07 2.81
N ALA A 567 -15.94 22.67 3.85
CA ALA A 567 -16.26 23.54 4.98
C ALA A 567 -15.14 23.62 6.03
N ASN A 568 -14.26 22.62 6.08
CA ASN A 568 -13.17 22.56 7.05
C ASN A 568 -11.84 22.09 6.43
N GLU A 569 -11.79 21.99 5.10
CA GLU A 569 -10.59 21.72 4.32
C GLU A 569 -9.92 20.37 4.61
N LEU A 570 -10.66 19.44 5.21
CA LEU A 570 -10.16 18.09 5.48
C LEU A 570 -10.26 17.21 4.24
N CYS A 571 -9.18 16.52 3.93
CA CYS A 571 -9.20 15.42 2.97
C CYS A 571 -9.41 14.08 3.69
N LEU A 572 -10.10 13.19 2.99
CA LEU A 572 -10.42 11.84 3.41
C LEU A 572 -9.89 10.89 2.35
N TRP A 573 -9.20 9.86 2.80
CA TRP A 573 -8.85 8.71 1.99
C TRP A 573 -9.60 7.47 2.45
N ALA A 574 -9.99 6.65 1.50
CA ALA A 574 -10.53 5.34 1.80
C ALA A 574 -10.10 4.33 0.76
N TYR A 575 -9.95 3.08 1.18
CA TYR A 575 -9.83 1.96 0.25
C TYR A 575 -10.80 0.86 0.64
N ARG A 576 -11.32 0.17 -0.38
CA ARG A 576 -12.29 -0.89 -0.18
C ARG A 576 -11.64 -2.09 0.46
N LEU A 577 -12.17 -2.46 1.61
CA LEU A 577 -11.77 -3.69 2.28
C LEU A 577 -12.27 -4.88 1.46
N PRO A 578 -11.49 -5.99 1.44
CA PRO A 578 -12.02 -7.22 0.92
C PRO A 578 -13.29 -7.56 1.69
N GLN A 579 -14.28 -8.01 0.97
CA GLN A 579 -15.44 -8.56 1.61
C GLN A 579 -15.00 -9.80 2.38
N SER A 580 -15.09 -9.77 3.71
CA SER A 580 -14.81 -10.96 4.50
C SER A 580 -15.70 -12.09 3.99
N LYS A 581 -15.12 -13.23 3.65
CA LYS A 581 -15.89 -14.42 3.29
C LYS A 581 -16.66 -14.97 4.50
N TYR A 582 -16.33 -14.48 5.71
CA TYR A 582 -16.96 -14.94 6.94
C TYR A 582 -18.09 -14.03 7.40
N GLY A 583 -19.20 -14.62 7.80
CA GLY A 583 -20.29 -13.94 8.47
C GLY A 583 -19.99 -13.80 9.95
N THR A 584 -19.78 -14.92 10.63
CA THR A 584 -19.37 -15.00 12.03
C THR A 584 -18.22 -15.99 12.12
N GLU A 585 -17.22 -15.66 12.90
CA GLU A 585 -16.08 -16.53 13.15
C GLU A 585 -15.95 -16.72 14.67
N THR A 586 -15.74 -17.97 15.08
CA THR A 586 -15.44 -18.32 16.46
C THR A 586 -14.17 -19.13 16.48
N VAL A 587 -13.17 -18.64 17.17
CA VAL A 587 -11.88 -19.30 17.32
C VAL A 587 -11.85 -19.96 18.70
N PHE A 588 -11.50 -21.23 18.71
CA PHE A 588 -11.27 -21.98 19.93
C PHE A 588 -9.80 -22.40 19.94
N GLU A 589 -9.12 -22.19 21.03
CA GLU A 589 -7.79 -22.72 21.27
C GLU A 589 -7.80 -23.73 22.41
N PRO A 590 -8.55 -24.86 22.26
CA PRO A 590 -8.52 -25.89 23.24
C PRO A 590 -7.19 -26.63 23.14
N PHE A 591 -6.52 -26.83 24.21
CA PHE A 591 -5.47 -27.82 24.21
C PHE A 591 -6.11 -29.16 24.67
N TYR A 592 -6.65 -29.92 23.72
CA TYR A 592 -7.27 -31.22 24.01
C TYR A 592 -6.44 -32.34 23.39
N ARG A 593 -6.19 -33.34 24.18
CA ARG A 593 -5.77 -34.65 23.67
C ARG A 593 -7.00 -35.52 23.48
N ILE A 594 -7.26 -35.90 22.24
CA ILE A 594 -8.35 -36.80 21.86
C ILE A 594 -7.80 -38.08 21.19
N GLY A 595 -8.63 -39.12 21.11
CA GLY A 595 -8.25 -40.38 20.55
C GLY A 595 -7.66 -41.35 21.58
N ASP A 596 -7.37 -42.59 21.16
CA ASP A 596 -6.79 -43.63 21.99
C ASP A 596 -5.92 -44.57 21.13
N LYS A 597 -4.76 -44.97 21.63
CA LYS A 597 -3.85 -45.86 20.90
C LYS A 597 -4.40 -47.25 20.63
N GLU A 598 -5.38 -47.66 21.41
CA GLU A 598 -5.99 -49.01 21.31
C GLU A 598 -7.38 -48.95 20.67
N GLN A 599 -7.87 -47.78 20.33
CA GLN A 599 -9.18 -47.58 19.80
C GLN A 599 -9.22 -47.94 18.31
N THR A 600 -9.96 -48.94 17.96
CA THR A 600 -10.46 -49.13 16.60
C THR A 600 -11.61 -48.16 16.40
N LEU A 601 -11.57 -47.37 15.34
CA LEU A 601 -12.59 -46.40 15.07
C LEU A 601 -13.95 -47.06 14.87
N VAL A 602 -14.85 -46.87 15.81
CA VAL A 602 -16.24 -47.26 15.68
C VAL A 602 -17.04 -46.02 15.34
N TRP A 603 -17.49 -45.92 14.09
CA TRP A 603 -18.16 -44.73 13.56
C TRP A 603 -19.39 -44.29 14.38
N ASN A 604 -19.94 -45.20 15.19
CA ASN A 604 -21.08 -44.90 16.05
C ASN A 604 -20.71 -44.54 17.49
N GLU A 605 -19.44 -44.64 17.85
CA GLU A 605 -18.93 -44.29 19.17
C GLU A 605 -18.17 -42.97 19.09
N THR A 606 -18.90 -41.87 19.16
CA THR A 606 -18.36 -40.49 19.00
C THR A 606 -18.04 -39.81 20.32
N ASP A 607 -18.18 -40.48 21.43
CA ASP A 607 -17.95 -39.97 22.80
C ASP A 607 -16.49 -39.56 23.06
N LYS A 608 -15.54 -40.12 22.27
CA LYS A 608 -14.12 -39.77 22.35
C LYS A 608 -13.66 -38.78 21.26
N PHE A 609 -14.59 -38.26 20.51
CA PHE A 609 -14.34 -37.30 19.42
C PHE A 609 -14.59 -35.89 19.92
N LEU A 610 -13.81 -34.97 19.40
CA LEU A 610 -14.10 -33.53 19.55
C LEU A 610 -15.33 -33.21 18.69
N LYS A 611 -16.39 -32.76 19.36
CA LYS A 611 -17.66 -32.43 18.74
C LYS A 611 -17.74 -30.93 18.50
N THR A 612 -18.20 -30.48 17.32
CA THR A 612 -18.56 -29.11 17.06
C THR A 612 -19.86 -29.00 16.25
N GLU A 613 -20.71 -28.06 16.59
CA GLU A 613 -21.90 -27.74 15.82
C GLU A 613 -21.52 -26.79 14.71
N ALA A 614 -21.73 -27.20 13.44
CA ALA A 614 -21.44 -26.34 12.31
C ALA A 614 -22.51 -25.26 12.18
N PRO A 615 -22.15 -24.04 11.73
CA PRO A 615 -23.14 -23.02 11.42
C PRO A 615 -24.19 -23.50 10.42
N ALA A 616 -25.40 -22.96 10.51
CA ALA A 616 -26.42 -23.20 9.50
C ALA A 616 -25.99 -22.57 8.17
N GLY A 617 -26.21 -23.27 7.05
CA GLY A 617 -25.82 -22.80 5.73
C GLY A 617 -24.37 -23.15 5.38
N ASP A 618 -23.72 -22.26 4.66
CA ASP A 618 -22.31 -22.40 4.25
C ASP A 618 -21.38 -22.07 5.41
N PHE A 619 -20.34 -22.89 5.57
CA PHE A 619 -19.39 -22.73 6.67
C PHE A 619 -17.98 -23.16 6.30
N GLU A 620 -17.02 -22.69 7.07
CA GLU A 620 -15.65 -23.21 7.12
C GLU A 620 -15.32 -23.62 8.55
N ILE A 621 -14.77 -24.82 8.71
CA ILE A 621 -14.22 -25.31 9.98
C ILE A 621 -12.79 -25.73 9.73
N THR A 622 -11.88 -25.25 10.57
CA THR A 622 -10.48 -25.64 10.53
C THR A 622 -10.08 -26.25 11.87
N PHE A 623 -9.41 -27.37 11.82
CA PHE A 623 -8.78 -28.02 12.97
C PHE A 623 -7.27 -27.98 12.78
N LYS A 624 -6.53 -27.50 13.79
CA LYS A 624 -5.08 -27.59 13.85
C LYS A 624 -4.69 -28.48 15.00
N PHE A 625 -3.98 -29.56 14.73
CA PHE A 625 -3.61 -30.55 15.73
C PHE A 625 -2.28 -31.19 15.41
N HIS A 626 -1.65 -31.75 16.44
CA HIS A 626 -0.52 -32.66 16.29
C HIS A 626 -1.02 -34.10 16.29
N ASN A 627 -0.68 -34.85 15.25
CA ASN A 627 -1.02 -36.28 15.12
C ASN A 627 0.14 -37.13 15.61
N HIS A 628 -0.08 -37.89 16.69
CA HIS A 628 0.94 -38.74 17.31
C HIS A 628 1.11 -40.09 16.64
N ASN A 629 0.51 -40.33 15.49
CA ASN A 629 0.68 -41.58 14.76
C ASN A 629 2.15 -41.85 14.42
N LYS A 630 2.50 -43.13 14.35
CA LYS A 630 3.85 -43.59 14.01
C LYS A 630 3.89 -44.53 12.78
N GLY A 631 2.90 -44.46 11.92
CA GLY A 631 2.96 -45.00 10.59
C GLY A 631 2.93 -46.49 10.47
N VAL A 632 2.21 -47.21 11.33
CA VAL A 632 2.11 -48.68 11.27
C VAL A 632 1.03 -49.08 10.27
N ASN A 633 -0.15 -48.49 10.38
CA ASN A 633 -1.28 -48.80 9.52
C ASN A 633 -1.85 -47.49 8.94
N ASN A 634 -2.50 -47.59 7.77
CA ASN A 634 -3.15 -46.48 7.13
C ASN A 634 -4.34 -45.93 7.95
N TRP A 635 -4.92 -46.72 8.80
CA TRP A 635 -6.04 -46.29 9.67
C TRP A 635 -5.59 -45.72 11.00
N ASP A 636 -4.33 -45.86 11.41
CA ASP A 636 -3.82 -45.28 12.64
C ASP A 636 -3.63 -43.77 12.42
N ASN A 637 -4.72 -43.00 12.30
CA ASN A 637 -4.68 -41.60 11.87
C ASN A 637 -5.92 -40.85 12.33
N TRP A 638 -5.98 -39.53 11.95
CA TRP A 638 -7.16 -38.73 12.20
C TRP A 638 -8.35 -39.16 11.35
N ALA A 639 -9.53 -38.85 11.86
CA ALA A 639 -10.80 -39.14 11.21
C ALA A 639 -11.81 -38.03 11.49
N LEU A 640 -12.72 -37.86 10.55
CA LEU A 640 -13.83 -36.90 10.64
C LEU A 640 -15.17 -37.62 10.53
N ARG A 641 -16.20 -37.09 11.17
CA ARG A 641 -17.58 -37.44 10.94
C ARG A 641 -18.44 -36.21 10.81
N PHE A 642 -19.27 -36.16 9.80
CA PHE A 642 -20.31 -35.18 9.54
C PHE A 642 -21.66 -35.80 9.77
N GLU A 643 -22.45 -35.31 10.66
CA GLU A 643 -23.68 -35.90 11.12
C GLU A 643 -24.86 -34.94 11.06
N GLU A 644 -25.90 -35.25 10.36
CA GLU A 644 -27.20 -34.62 10.48
C GLU A 644 -28.04 -35.30 11.57
N SER A 645 -27.92 -36.63 11.65
CA SER A 645 -28.48 -37.48 12.69
C SER A 645 -27.65 -38.74 12.83
N ALA A 646 -27.85 -39.51 13.91
CA ALA A 646 -27.10 -40.74 14.16
C ALA A 646 -27.13 -41.76 12.98
N ASP A 647 -28.23 -41.79 12.24
CA ASP A 647 -28.43 -42.68 11.09
C ASP A 647 -28.14 -42.00 9.74
N ASN A 648 -27.81 -40.70 9.75
CA ASN A 648 -27.54 -39.93 8.55
C ASN A 648 -26.22 -39.14 8.67
N PHE A 649 -25.13 -39.77 8.26
CA PHE A 649 -23.79 -39.27 8.45
C PHE A 649 -22.86 -39.63 7.30
N TRP A 650 -21.76 -38.91 7.22
CA TRP A 650 -20.58 -39.21 6.42
C TRP A 650 -19.37 -39.16 7.34
N ALA A 651 -18.64 -40.29 7.40
CA ALA A 651 -17.38 -40.35 8.13
C ALA A 651 -16.25 -40.73 7.19
N LEU A 652 -15.08 -40.19 7.43
CA LEU A 652 -13.90 -40.37 6.60
C LEU A 652 -12.61 -40.38 7.44
N ARG A 653 -11.59 -41.08 6.92
CA ARG A 653 -10.25 -41.17 7.52
C ARG A 653 -9.21 -40.47 6.63
N ALA A 654 -8.08 -40.17 7.22
CA ALA A 654 -6.92 -39.59 6.52
C ALA A 654 -6.45 -40.39 5.29
N ASP A 655 -6.71 -41.70 5.25
CA ASP A 655 -6.37 -42.60 4.15
C ASP A 655 -7.41 -42.64 3.02
N GLY A 656 -8.45 -41.82 3.10
CA GLY A 656 -9.54 -41.77 2.13
C GLY A 656 -10.63 -42.85 2.34
N TYR A 657 -10.52 -43.70 3.31
CA TYR A 657 -11.61 -44.63 3.63
C TYR A 657 -12.80 -43.86 4.19
N SER A 658 -13.99 -44.18 3.70
CA SER A 658 -15.22 -43.53 4.17
C SER A 658 -16.35 -44.49 4.42
N VAL A 659 -17.20 -44.12 5.36
CA VAL A 659 -18.50 -44.77 5.63
C VAL A 659 -19.57 -43.70 5.53
N GLU A 660 -20.63 -44.02 4.82
CA GLU A 660 -21.64 -43.01 4.52
C GLU A 660 -23.06 -43.54 4.53
N THR A 661 -23.93 -42.75 5.10
CA THR A 661 -25.37 -42.92 4.96
C THR A 661 -26.01 -41.75 4.22
N PHE A 662 -25.25 -40.63 4.03
CA PHE A 662 -25.69 -39.55 3.19
C PHE A 662 -25.96 -40.01 1.75
N SER A 663 -27.06 -39.62 1.19
CA SER A 663 -27.27 -39.74 -0.25
C SER A 663 -26.41 -38.74 -1.02
N GLY A 664 -25.79 -39.17 -2.12
CA GLY A 664 -25.00 -38.32 -3.01
C GLY A 664 -23.67 -38.92 -3.45
N SER A 665 -22.95 -38.21 -4.32
CA SER A 665 -21.69 -38.70 -4.86
C SER A 665 -20.53 -38.28 -3.95
N THR A 666 -19.62 -39.18 -3.69
CA THR A 666 -18.35 -38.90 -3.05
C THR A 666 -17.27 -38.78 -4.10
N VAL A 667 -16.48 -37.72 -4.02
CA VAL A 667 -15.29 -37.57 -4.86
C VAL A 667 -14.19 -38.43 -4.27
N SER A 668 -13.51 -39.15 -5.11
CA SER A 668 -12.43 -40.04 -4.67
C SER A 668 -11.28 -39.21 -4.09
N TYR A 669 -10.68 -39.77 -3.05
CA TYR A 669 -9.44 -39.24 -2.50
C TYR A 669 -8.32 -39.42 -3.53
N SER A 670 -7.72 -38.35 -3.94
CA SER A 670 -6.86 -38.36 -5.14
C SER A 670 -5.44 -38.81 -4.90
N ASN A 671 -4.99 -38.86 -3.66
CA ASN A 671 -3.68 -39.38 -3.31
C ASN A 671 -3.75 -40.29 -2.07
N PRO A 672 -4.20 -41.54 -2.22
CA PRO A 672 -4.37 -42.47 -1.11
C PRO A 672 -3.06 -42.86 -0.40
N LYS A 673 -1.92 -42.45 -0.92
CA LYS A 673 -0.61 -42.73 -0.31
C LYS A 673 -0.12 -41.63 0.61
N THR A 674 -0.78 -40.52 0.66
CA THR A 674 -0.36 -39.35 1.48
C THR A 674 -0.64 -39.55 2.98
N TRP A 675 -1.39 -40.57 3.38
CA TRP A 675 -1.69 -40.76 4.79
C TRP A 675 -0.45 -40.87 5.69
N LYS A 676 0.70 -41.30 5.16
CA LYS A 676 1.96 -41.39 5.90
C LYS A 676 2.58 -40.01 6.18
N GLU A 677 2.22 -39.02 5.41
CA GLU A 677 2.71 -37.64 5.58
C GLU A 677 2.17 -37.01 6.87
N PHE A 678 1.10 -37.58 7.42
CA PHE A 678 0.49 -37.14 8.68
C PHE A 678 1.18 -37.70 9.92
N ASP A 679 2.11 -38.64 9.77
CA ASP A 679 2.72 -39.38 10.89
C ASP A 679 3.63 -38.44 11.71
N ASP A 680 3.30 -38.29 13.01
CA ASP A 680 4.02 -37.50 13.98
C ASP A 680 4.20 -36.01 13.49
N LYS A 681 3.11 -35.46 12.96
CA LYS A 681 3.08 -34.14 12.30
C LYS A 681 2.02 -33.22 12.86
N ASP A 682 2.27 -31.91 12.68
CA ASP A 682 1.25 -30.90 12.82
C ASP A 682 0.40 -30.89 11.56
N VAL A 683 -0.90 -31.01 11.75
CA VAL A 683 -1.88 -31.19 10.67
C VAL A 683 -2.92 -30.08 10.77
N ASP A 684 -3.18 -29.42 9.65
CA ASP A 684 -4.27 -28.49 9.47
C ASP A 684 -5.32 -29.16 8.58
N VAL A 685 -6.49 -29.41 9.14
CA VAL A 685 -7.63 -29.93 8.37
C VAL A 685 -8.62 -28.79 8.16
N LYS A 686 -8.98 -28.56 6.90
CA LYS A 686 -9.95 -27.56 6.50
C LYS A 686 -11.19 -28.20 5.90
N ILE A 687 -12.33 -27.80 6.38
CA ILE A 687 -13.65 -28.28 5.97
C ILE A 687 -14.44 -27.09 5.47
N ILE A 688 -14.91 -27.14 4.24
CA ILE A 688 -15.77 -26.11 3.66
C ILE A 688 -17.07 -26.74 3.20
N ARG A 689 -18.19 -26.21 3.69
CA ARG A 689 -19.51 -26.48 3.12
C ARG A 689 -19.91 -25.32 2.24
N GLN A 690 -20.28 -25.64 1.01
CA GLN A 690 -20.77 -24.66 0.04
C GLN A 690 -21.99 -25.23 -0.68
N GLY A 691 -23.16 -24.69 -0.38
CA GLY A 691 -24.42 -25.25 -0.86
C GLY A 691 -24.64 -26.69 -0.38
N ALA A 692 -24.70 -27.61 -1.34
CA ALA A 692 -24.88 -29.04 -1.08
C ALA A 692 -23.55 -29.81 -0.96
N SER A 693 -22.39 -29.16 -1.08
CA SER A 693 -21.10 -29.84 -1.11
C SER A 693 -20.30 -29.58 0.16
N ILE A 694 -19.62 -30.60 0.67
CA ILE A 694 -18.63 -30.52 1.73
C ILE A 694 -17.27 -30.89 1.15
N HIS A 695 -16.31 -30.03 1.31
CA HIS A 695 -14.92 -30.23 0.94
C HIS A 695 -14.08 -30.43 2.19
N VAL A 696 -13.15 -31.39 2.13
CA VAL A 696 -12.15 -31.61 3.17
C VAL A 696 -10.77 -31.58 2.53
N SER A 697 -9.90 -30.74 3.03
CA SER A 697 -8.49 -30.69 2.65
C SER A 697 -7.62 -30.75 3.90
N ALA A 698 -6.35 -31.09 3.73
CA ALA A 698 -5.40 -31.16 4.80
C ALA A 698 -4.03 -30.61 4.40
N ALA A 699 -3.37 -29.94 5.33
CA ALA A 699 -1.98 -29.48 5.23
C ALA A 699 -1.14 -30.08 6.36
N VAL A 700 0.16 -30.23 6.15
CA VAL A 700 1.10 -30.76 7.13
C VAL A 700 2.27 -29.79 7.29
N ASP A 701 2.60 -29.44 8.53
CA ASP A 701 3.65 -28.47 8.85
C ASP A 701 3.51 -27.17 8.03
N GLY A 702 2.26 -26.70 7.80
CA GLY A 702 1.95 -25.49 7.03
C GLY A 702 2.09 -25.65 5.51
N LYS A 703 2.29 -26.85 5.00
CA LYS A 703 2.31 -27.15 3.57
C LYS A 703 1.07 -27.94 3.17
N ASP A 704 0.35 -27.44 2.17
CA ASP A 704 -0.80 -28.14 1.64
C ASP A 704 -0.39 -29.53 1.16
N ILE A 705 -1.06 -30.56 1.69
CA ILE A 705 -0.96 -31.92 1.21
C ILE A 705 -2.22 -32.22 0.45
N TYR A 706 -2.02 -32.83 -0.70
CA TYR A 706 -3.14 -33.28 -1.48
C TYR A 706 -3.92 -34.39 -0.77
N GLY A 707 -5.11 -34.07 -0.35
CA GLY A 707 -6.06 -35.00 0.24
C GLY A 707 -7.41 -34.30 0.30
N VAL A 708 -8.11 -34.30 -0.85
CA VAL A 708 -9.40 -33.62 -0.95
C VAL A 708 -10.49 -34.66 -1.14
N LEU A 709 -11.50 -34.58 -0.32
CA LEU A 709 -12.71 -35.34 -0.42
C LEU A 709 -13.90 -34.41 -0.53
N SER A 710 -14.85 -34.73 -1.36
CA SER A 710 -16.07 -33.97 -1.51
C SER A 710 -17.28 -34.90 -1.48
N LYS A 711 -18.31 -34.43 -0.82
CA LYS A 711 -19.57 -35.17 -0.67
C LYS A 711 -20.74 -34.23 -0.70
N SER A 712 -21.81 -34.60 -1.36
CA SER A 712 -23.09 -33.90 -1.22
C SER A 712 -23.59 -34.06 0.21
N SER A 713 -23.95 -32.90 0.82
CA SER A 713 -24.46 -32.85 2.19
C SER A 713 -25.98 -32.78 2.22
N PRO A 714 -26.64 -33.27 3.30
CA PRO A 714 -27.99 -32.88 3.61
C PRO A 714 -28.15 -31.37 3.71
N LYS A 715 -29.36 -30.86 3.55
CA LYS A 715 -29.67 -29.42 3.66
C LYS A 715 -29.72 -28.90 5.10
N GLY A 716 -29.71 -29.84 6.09
CA GLY A 716 -29.84 -29.50 7.48
C GLY A 716 -28.57 -29.00 8.14
N ALA A 717 -28.66 -28.65 9.41
CA ALA A 717 -27.52 -28.35 10.26
C ALA A 717 -26.68 -29.61 10.44
N LEU A 718 -25.38 -29.46 10.58
CA LEU A 718 -24.43 -30.53 10.73
C LEU A 718 -23.70 -30.45 12.06
N THR A 719 -23.47 -31.58 12.67
CA THR A 719 -22.47 -31.76 13.72
C THR A 719 -21.22 -32.36 13.10
N VAL A 720 -20.07 -31.75 13.36
CA VAL A 720 -18.77 -32.20 12.87
C VAL A 720 -17.96 -32.72 14.03
N TYR A 721 -17.39 -33.91 13.84
CA TYR A 721 -16.55 -34.57 14.83
C TYR A 721 -15.13 -34.76 14.26
N LEU A 722 -14.12 -34.48 15.08
CA LEU A 722 -12.73 -34.86 14.84
C LEU A 722 -12.33 -35.94 15.83
N GLY A 723 -11.79 -37.06 15.35
CA GLY A 723 -11.33 -38.16 16.16
C GLY A 723 -10.00 -38.72 15.70
N GLY A 724 -9.39 -39.58 16.53
CA GLY A 724 -8.21 -40.36 16.19
C GLY A 724 -8.49 -41.85 16.29
N GLU A 725 -8.12 -42.63 15.26
CA GLU A 725 -8.14 -44.09 15.29
C GLU A 725 -6.74 -44.59 15.59
N SER A 726 -6.58 -45.37 16.68
CA SER A 726 -5.30 -45.93 17.17
C SER A 726 -4.18 -44.88 17.31
N THR A 727 -4.55 -43.65 17.50
CA THR A 727 -3.63 -42.49 17.65
C THR A 727 -4.19 -41.45 18.60
N TYR A 728 -3.32 -40.62 19.13
CA TYR A 728 -3.71 -39.41 19.84
C TYR A 728 -3.55 -38.20 18.92
N LEU A 729 -4.51 -37.26 19.05
CA LEU A 729 -4.45 -35.93 18.44
C LEU A 729 -4.39 -34.90 19.55
N ASP A 730 -3.36 -34.07 19.55
CA ASP A 730 -3.30 -32.89 20.41
C ASP A 730 -3.87 -31.72 19.61
N VAL A 731 -5.14 -31.40 19.83
CA VAL A 731 -5.81 -30.28 19.13
C VAL A 731 -5.33 -28.98 19.73
N LYS A 732 -4.74 -28.16 18.90
CA LYS A 732 -4.14 -26.85 19.26
C LYS A 732 -5.11 -25.72 18.99
N LYS A 733 -5.87 -25.80 17.91
CA LYS A 733 -6.79 -24.74 17.47
C LYS A 733 -7.95 -25.33 16.70
N MET A 734 -9.10 -24.73 16.86
CA MET A 734 -10.29 -24.97 16.05
C MET A 734 -10.91 -23.62 15.70
N THR A 735 -11.23 -23.42 14.43
CA THR A 735 -11.98 -22.26 13.97
C THR A 735 -13.30 -22.73 13.37
N VAL A 736 -14.39 -22.09 13.74
CA VAL A 736 -15.71 -22.35 13.20
C VAL A 736 -16.26 -21.03 12.68
N ALA A 737 -16.52 -20.97 11.39
CA ALA A 737 -16.99 -19.75 10.74
C ALA A 737 -18.20 -20.02 9.85
N SER A 738 -19.21 -19.15 9.91
CA SER A 738 -20.23 -19.09 8.88
C SER A 738 -19.67 -18.34 7.68
N LEU A 739 -19.93 -18.82 6.47
CA LEU A 739 -19.61 -18.08 5.26
C LEU A 739 -20.74 -17.08 4.97
N ARG A 740 -20.37 -15.86 4.61
CA ARG A 740 -21.36 -14.88 4.12
C ARG A 740 -21.90 -15.37 2.79
N GLU A 741 -23.18 -15.11 2.54
CA GLU A 741 -23.71 -15.22 1.21
C GLU A 741 -22.88 -14.33 0.28
N ARG A 742 -22.15 -14.95 -0.60
CA ARG A 742 -21.42 -14.26 -1.63
C ARG A 742 -22.38 -13.97 -2.77
N GLU A 743 -22.30 -12.79 -3.33
CA GLU A 743 -22.98 -12.51 -4.57
C GLU A 743 -22.21 -13.16 -5.73
N ILE A 744 -22.30 -14.48 -5.77
CA ILE A 744 -21.69 -15.28 -6.83
C ILE A 744 -22.61 -15.16 -8.05
N ILE A 745 -22.11 -14.66 -9.15
CA ILE A 745 -22.82 -14.65 -10.41
C ILE A 745 -22.71 -16.06 -11.00
N GLY A 746 -23.55 -16.93 -10.54
CA GLY A 746 -23.64 -18.31 -11.02
C GLY A 746 -23.23 -19.36 -10.00
N SER A 747 -23.82 -20.51 -10.10
CA SER A 747 -23.55 -21.64 -9.25
C SER A 747 -22.48 -22.53 -9.85
N VAL A 748 -21.45 -22.80 -9.08
CA VAL A 748 -20.53 -23.89 -9.39
C VAL A 748 -21.03 -25.15 -8.72
N THR A 749 -21.34 -26.14 -9.49
CA THR A 749 -21.93 -27.39 -8.98
C THR A 749 -21.04 -28.62 -9.15
N ASN A 750 -19.88 -28.46 -9.78
CA ASN A 750 -19.06 -29.62 -10.11
C ASN A 750 -17.64 -29.44 -9.59
N TYR A 751 -17.41 -29.88 -8.40
CA TYR A 751 -16.07 -30.21 -7.95
C TYR A 751 -15.75 -31.62 -8.41
N GLY A 752 -14.54 -31.88 -8.86
CA GLY A 752 -14.18 -33.18 -9.32
C GLY A 752 -12.75 -33.30 -9.79
N ILE A 753 -12.31 -34.52 -9.93
CA ILE A 753 -11.01 -34.83 -10.51
C ILE A 753 -11.20 -35.05 -12.00
N TYR A 754 -10.49 -34.26 -12.80
CA TYR A 754 -10.50 -34.40 -14.26
C TYR A 754 -9.15 -34.91 -14.72
N LYS A 755 -9.18 -35.90 -15.60
CA LYS A 755 -8.01 -36.51 -16.19
C LYS A 755 -8.28 -36.81 -17.65
N ASP A 756 -8.05 -35.80 -18.47
CA ASP A 756 -8.23 -35.99 -19.90
C ASP A 756 -7.41 -34.99 -20.71
N ALA A 757 -6.97 -35.40 -21.85
CA ALA A 757 -6.31 -34.58 -22.81
C ALA A 757 -7.27 -33.63 -23.54
N PHE A 758 -6.76 -32.61 -24.04
CA PHE A 758 -7.25 -31.48 -24.85
C PHE A 758 -8.74 -31.38 -25.18
N ASN A 759 -9.48 -32.43 -25.33
CA ASN A 759 -10.76 -32.34 -26.03
C ASN A 759 -11.94 -33.08 -25.43
N THR A 760 -11.78 -33.78 -24.33
CA THR A 760 -12.76 -34.78 -23.96
C THR A 760 -13.63 -34.46 -22.76
N LYS A 761 -13.10 -33.74 -21.81
CA LYS A 761 -13.90 -33.26 -20.68
C LYS A 761 -13.47 -31.83 -20.36
N SER A 762 -14.39 -30.91 -20.46
CA SER A 762 -14.18 -29.63 -19.85
C SER A 762 -14.71 -29.70 -18.43
N GLY A 763 -13.81 -29.53 -17.47
CA GLY A 763 -14.20 -29.19 -16.13
C GLY A 763 -14.86 -27.82 -16.19
N ALA A 764 -15.74 -27.55 -15.29
CA ALA A 764 -16.39 -26.25 -15.10
C ALA A 764 -16.39 -25.28 -16.29
N SER A 765 -17.28 -25.55 -17.25
CA SER A 765 -17.50 -24.65 -18.41
C SER A 765 -18.50 -23.56 -18.07
N LYS A 766 -18.18 -22.33 -18.43
CA LYS A 766 -19.03 -21.19 -18.21
C LYS A 766 -18.96 -20.18 -19.34
N SER A 767 -20.05 -19.48 -19.59
CA SER A 767 -20.10 -18.38 -20.56
C SER A 767 -20.38 -17.08 -19.85
N PHE A 768 -19.64 -16.07 -20.25
CA PHE A 768 -19.72 -14.71 -19.71
C PHE A 768 -20.14 -13.76 -20.83
N SER A 769 -20.89 -12.73 -20.48
CA SER A 769 -21.30 -11.66 -21.40
C SER A 769 -20.82 -10.32 -20.87
N GLY A 770 -20.14 -9.53 -21.72
CA GLY A 770 -19.53 -8.27 -21.31
C GLY A 770 -18.27 -8.49 -20.47
N ASP A 771 -18.01 -7.55 -19.58
CA ASP A 771 -16.91 -7.65 -18.63
C ASP A 771 -17.25 -8.65 -17.54
N PHE A 772 -16.24 -9.37 -17.07
CA PHE A 772 -16.41 -10.39 -16.04
C PHE A 772 -15.12 -10.58 -15.25
N HIS A 773 -15.27 -11.12 -14.06
CA HIS A 773 -14.17 -11.64 -13.25
C HIS A 773 -14.55 -13.01 -12.71
N THR A 774 -13.69 -13.98 -12.87
CA THR A 774 -13.89 -15.34 -12.36
C THR A 774 -12.58 -15.87 -11.77
N HIS A 775 -12.70 -16.64 -10.72
CA HIS A 775 -11.58 -17.21 -10.00
C HIS A 775 -11.69 -18.72 -9.95
N TYR A 776 -10.58 -19.42 -10.18
CA TYR A 776 -10.46 -20.87 -10.08
C TYR A 776 -9.38 -21.24 -9.09
N THR A 777 -9.70 -22.11 -8.14
CA THR A 777 -8.72 -22.78 -7.28
C THR A 777 -8.78 -24.28 -7.53
N PHE A 778 -7.64 -24.87 -7.83
CA PHE A 778 -7.56 -26.32 -8.09
C PHE A 778 -6.18 -26.87 -7.75
N ASN A 779 -6.09 -28.20 -7.58
CA ASN A 779 -4.81 -28.89 -7.55
C ASN A 779 -4.49 -29.45 -8.93
N ASN A 780 -3.24 -29.31 -9.34
CA ASN A 780 -2.69 -29.94 -10.53
C ASN A 780 -1.64 -30.97 -10.13
N PHE A 781 -1.66 -32.13 -10.80
CA PHE A 781 -0.61 -33.13 -10.64
C PHE A 781 -0.42 -33.96 -11.89
N HIS A 782 0.83 -34.34 -12.08
CA HIS A 782 1.23 -35.30 -13.10
C HIS A 782 2.28 -36.25 -12.51
N SER A 783 2.67 -37.24 -13.29
CA SER A 783 3.71 -38.19 -12.86
C SER A 783 5.05 -37.45 -12.61
N SER A 784 5.73 -37.78 -11.53
CA SER A 784 7.06 -37.25 -11.23
C SER A 784 8.13 -37.65 -12.26
N ASN A 785 7.84 -38.63 -13.12
CA ASN A 785 8.71 -39.03 -14.23
C ASN A 785 8.44 -38.24 -15.50
N GLU A 786 7.44 -37.39 -15.53
CA GLU A 786 7.17 -36.55 -16.67
C GLU A 786 8.15 -35.38 -16.71
N THR A 787 8.64 -35.10 -17.91
CA THR A 787 9.61 -34.02 -18.14
C THR A 787 9.10 -32.99 -19.15
N LYS A 788 7.84 -33.10 -19.52
CA LYS A 788 7.26 -32.32 -20.60
C LYS A 788 6.51 -31.12 -20.06
N ASN A 789 6.88 -29.94 -20.52
CA ASN A 789 6.25 -28.68 -20.10
C ASN A 789 4.75 -28.60 -20.44
N TRP A 790 4.25 -29.39 -21.34
CA TRP A 790 2.82 -29.43 -21.68
C TRP A 790 1.98 -30.33 -20.78
N ASN A 791 2.55 -31.06 -19.84
CA ASN A 791 1.81 -31.85 -18.86
C ASN A 791 1.30 -30.92 -17.76
N ASN A 792 0.30 -30.13 -18.07
CA ASN A 792 -0.23 -29.16 -17.14
C ASN A 792 -1.71 -28.81 -17.43
N PHE A 793 -2.26 -27.87 -16.67
CA PHE A 793 -3.61 -27.39 -16.86
C PHE A 793 -3.73 -26.48 -18.11
N ILE A 794 -4.94 -26.38 -18.60
CA ILE A 794 -5.30 -25.62 -19.80
C ILE A 794 -6.53 -24.78 -19.51
N ILE A 795 -6.47 -23.50 -19.80
CA ILE A 795 -7.64 -22.63 -19.86
C ILE A 795 -8.13 -22.65 -21.31
N LYS A 796 -9.30 -23.20 -21.52
CA LYS A 796 -9.95 -23.26 -22.81
C LYS A 796 -10.90 -22.10 -22.94
N ASN A 797 -10.75 -21.29 -23.99
CA ASN A 797 -11.66 -20.20 -24.26
C ASN A 797 -12.39 -20.38 -25.62
N THR A 798 -13.65 -20.02 -25.64
CA THR A 798 -14.47 -20.02 -26.87
C THR A 798 -14.93 -18.60 -27.13
N ILE A 799 -14.40 -18.03 -28.19
CA ILE A 799 -14.62 -16.63 -28.60
C ILE A 799 -15.10 -16.62 -30.04
N ASN A 800 -16.24 -15.98 -30.31
CA ASN A 800 -16.83 -15.94 -31.67
C ASN A 800 -17.00 -17.32 -32.33
N GLY A 801 -17.30 -18.36 -31.52
CA GLY A 801 -17.46 -19.73 -31.98
C GLY A 801 -16.14 -20.49 -32.28
N LYS A 802 -15.01 -19.86 -32.08
CA LYS A 802 -13.70 -20.51 -32.11
C LYS A 802 -13.29 -20.88 -30.71
N THR A 803 -12.79 -22.08 -30.55
CA THR A 803 -12.26 -22.56 -29.28
C THR A 803 -10.76 -22.62 -29.34
N GLY A 804 -10.10 -21.87 -28.48
CA GLY A 804 -8.66 -21.84 -28.30
C GLY A 804 -8.24 -22.28 -26.92
N PHE A 805 -6.92 -22.33 -26.69
CA PHE A 805 -6.32 -22.80 -25.47
C PHE A 805 -5.20 -21.86 -25.02
N ILE A 806 -5.12 -21.66 -23.71
CA ILE A 806 -3.99 -21.03 -23.01
C ILE A 806 -3.48 -22.07 -22.04
N ARG A 807 -2.20 -22.41 -22.14
CA ARG A 807 -1.54 -23.39 -21.30
C ARG A 807 -0.45 -22.72 -20.44
N ALA A 808 -0.21 -23.23 -19.27
CA ALA A 808 0.69 -22.59 -18.30
C ALA A 808 2.17 -22.55 -18.76
N ASP A 809 2.56 -23.36 -19.75
CA ASP A 809 3.88 -23.27 -20.37
C ASP A 809 4.03 -22.12 -21.40
N ALA A 810 3.21 -21.10 -21.28
CA ALA A 810 3.16 -19.94 -22.16
C ALA A 810 2.80 -20.27 -23.63
N TYR A 811 2.09 -21.39 -23.85
CA TYR A 811 1.63 -21.78 -25.16
C TYR A 811 0.15 -21.42 -25.35
N GLN A 812 -0.19 -20.87 -26.50
CA GLN A 812 -1.55 -20.59 -26.91
C GLN A 812 -1.83 -21.19 -28.28
N PHE A 813 -3.07 -21.56 -28.53
CA PHE A 813 -3.49 -22.16 -29.78
C PHE A 813 -4.90 -21.69 -30.16
N ASP A 814 -5.03 -21.23 -31.38
CA ASP A 814 -6.27 -20.99 -32.13
C ASP A 814 -7.30 -20.03 -31.46
N SER A 815 -6.85 -19.18 -30.55
CA SER A 815 -7.69 -18.19 -29.89
C SER A 815 -7.64 -16.84 -30.61
N GLU A 816 -8.70 -16.03 -30.42
CA GLU A 816 -8.75 -14.65 -30.93
C GLU A 816 -7.86 -13.71 -30.10
N GLY A 817 -7.28 -12.71 -30.76
CA GLY A 817 -6.54 -11.65 -30.12
C GLY A 817 -5.02 -11.84 -30.09
N THR A 818 -4.33 -10.90 -29.48
CA THR A 818 -2.87 -10.89 -29.30
C THR A 818 -2.54 -11.27 -27.87
N PHE A 819 -1.58 -12.18 -27.69
CA PHE A 819 -1.18 -12.68 -26.39
C PHE A 819 0.16 -12.12 -25.95
N THR A 820 0.23 -11.69 -24.69
CA THR A 820 1.48 -11.37 -24.01
C THR A 820 1.58 -12.27 -22.78
N PHE A 821 2.70 -13.01 -22.67
CA PHE A 821 2.98 -13.91 -21.56
C PHE A 821 4.09 -13.36 -20.68
N LYS A 822 3.89 -13.40 -19.37
CA LYS A 822 4.91 -13.09 -18.37
C LYS A 822 4.88 -14.19 -17.32
N THR A 823 5.99 -14.90 -17.15
CA THR A 823 6.12 -15.99 -16.19
C THR A 823 7.34 -15.78 -15.29
N SER A 824 7.25 -16.19 -14.03
CA SER A 824 8.37 -16.11 -13.10
C SER A 824 9.46 -17.15 -13.36
N TRP A 825 9.15 -18.21 -14.11
CA TRP A 825 10.12 -19.28 -14.48
C TRP A 825 10.83 -19.02 -15.81
N GLY A 826 10.36 -18.10 -16.67
CA GLY A 826 10.96 -17.85 -17.97
C GLY A 826 11.10 -19.11 -18.80
N ASP A 827 12.35 -19.47 -19.15
CA ASP A 827 12.70 -20.68 -19.92
C ASP A 827 13.16 -21.85 -19.02
N ASP A 828 13.01 -21.74 -17.71
CA ASP A 828 13.37 -22.81 -16.78
C ASP A 828 12.26 -23.88 -16.70
N TRP A 829 12.19 -24.66 -17.77
CA TRP A 829 11.17 -25.71 -17.90
C TRP A 829 11.34 -26.85 -16.91
N GLU A 830 12.55 -27.11 -16.41
CA GLU A 830 12.77 -28.14 -15.40
C GLU A 830 12.10 -27.78 -14.07
N THR A 831 12.32 -26.55 -13.60
CA THR A 831 11.65 -26.04 -12.40
C THR A 831 10.15 -25.96 -12.59
N PHE A 832 9.68 -25.51 -13.76
CA PHE A 832 8.26 -25.42 -14.07
C PHE A 832 7.56 -26.80 -14.00
N VAL A 833 8.13 -27.82 -14.63
CA VAL A 833 7.57 -29.17 -14.62
C VAL A 833 7.54 -29.75 -13.19
N LYS A 834 8.62 -29.57 -12.43
CA LYS A 834 8.67 -29.98 -11.03
C LYS A 834 7.60 -29.30 -10.19
N MET A 835 7.43 -28.00 -10.38
CA MET A 835 6.43 -27.22 -9.65
C MET A 835 5.02 -27.76 -9.85
N LEU A 836 4.66 -28.17 -11.06
CA LEU A 836 3.34 -28.69 -11.42
C LEU A 836 3.16 -30.19 -11.16
N THR A 837 4.19 -30.91 -10.73
CA THR A 837 4.08 -32.33 -10.39
C THR A 837 2.98 -32.54 -9.35
N GLN A 838 2.94 -31.66 -8.34
CA GLN A 838 1.86 -31.60 -7.37
C GLN A 838 1.79 -30.14 -6.84
N ALA A 839 0.78 -29.41 -7.25
CA ALA A 839 0.64 -28.00 -6.92
C ALA A 839 -0.82 -27.59 -6.69
N LYS A 840 -1.00 -26.64 -5.77
CA LYS A 840 -2.20 -25.81 -5.71
C LYS A 840 -2.04 -24.66 -6.70
N VAL A 841 -3.08 -24.40 -7.45
CA VAL A 841 -3.11 -23.36 -8.48
C VAL A 841 -4.33 -22.47 -8.25
N ASP A 842 -4.08 -21.19 -8.17
CA ASP A 842 -5.10 -20.14 -8.08
C ASP A 842 -5.03 -19.31 -9.37
N ILE A 843 -6.14 -19.15 -10.07
CA ILE A 843 -6.22 -18.37 -11.31
C ILE A 843 -7.35 -17.35 -11.22
N ASP A 844 -7.02 -16.08 -11.42
CA ASP A 844 -7.97 -15.00 -11.69
C ASP A 844 -8.05 -14.73 -13.18
N ILE A 845 -9.27 -14.64 -13.72
CA ILE A 845 -9.52 -14.31 -15.11
C ILE A 845 -10.47 -13.12 -15.14
N GLU A 846 -9.95 -11.99 -15.59
CA GLU A 846 -10.69 -10.74 -15.64
C GLU A 846 -10.79 -10.25 -17.08
N ARG A 847 -11.98 -9.86 -17.51
CA ARG A 847 -12.19 -9.15 -18.76
C ARG A 847 -12.57 -7.72 -18.50
N ILE A 848 -11.88 -6.79 -19.17
CA ILE A 848 -12.20 -5.36 -19.20
C ILE A 848 -12.21 -4.93 -20.65
N GLY A 849 -13.38 -4.62 -21.19
CA GLY A 849 -13.54 -4.21 -22.57
C GLY A 849 -13.04 -5.26 -23.58
N SER A 850 -11.99 -4.92 -24.33
CA SER A 850 -11.38 -5.80 -25.33
C SER A 850 -10.21 -6.64 -24.80
N THR A 851 -9.90 -6.57 -23.53
CA THR A 851 -8.75 -7.25 -22.92
C THR A 851 -9.20 -8.29 -21.90
N ILE A 852 -8.57 -9.46 -21.93
CA ILE A 852 -8.70 -10.48 -20.87
C ILE A 852 -7.34 -10.65 -20.22
N ILE A 853 -7.31 -10.60 -18.90
CA ILE A 853 -6.12 -10.82 -18.10
C ILE A 853 -6.31 -12.11 -17.31
N TYR A 854 -5.33 -13.00 -17.41
CA TYR A 854 -5.24 -14.24 -16.65
C TYR A 854 -4.07 -14.10 -15.69
N THR A 855 -4.33 -14.09 -14.40
CA THR A 855 -3.29 -14.06 -13.36
C THR A 855 -3.30 -15.39 -12.63
N CYS A 856 -2.16 -16.06 -12.57
CA CYS A 856 -2.05 -17.39 -12.02
C CYS A 856 -0.93 -17.46 -10.98
N ASP A 857 -1.25 -17.96 -9.81
CA ASP A 857 -0.32 -18.33 -8.74
C ASP A 857 -0.25 -19.85 -8.63
N ILE A 858 0.97 -20.38 -8.67
CA ILE A 858 1.26 -21.81 -8.54
C ILE A 858 2.10 -22.04 -7.28
N LYS A 859 1.64 -22.89 -6.40
CA LYS A 859 2.33 -23.30 -5.17
C LYS A 859 2.49 -24.79 -5.13
N SER A 860 3.71 -25.26 -5.36
CA SER A 860 4.04 -26.69 -5.28
C SER A 860 4.10 -27.14 -3.83
N TYR A 861 3.69 -28.37 -3.57
CA TYR A 861 3.84 -29.03 -2.27
C TYR A 861 5.30 -29.22 -1.85
N ASP A 862 6.22 -29.20 -2.80
CA ASP A 862 7.67 -29.25 -2.54
C ASP A 862 8.26 -27.86 -2.19
N GLY A 863 7.41 -26.85 -2.06
CA GLY A 863 7.81 -25.48 -1.69
C GLY A 863 8.32 -24.61 -2.85
N LEU A 864 8.17 -25.07 -4.08
CA LEU A 864 8.38 -24.23 -5.27
C LEU A 864 7.14 -23.36 -5.48
N SER A 865 7.35 -22.16 -5.98
CA SER A 865 6.25 -21.27 -6.34
C SER A 865 6.53 -20.52 -7.63
N GLY A 866 5.48 -20.15 -8.36
CA GLY A 866 5.61 -19.40 -9.59
C GLY A 866 4.35 -18.64 -9.92
N THR A 867 4.51 -17.57 -10.69
CA THR A 867 3.41 -16.73 -11.17
C THR A 867 3.40 -16.65 -12.68
N MET A 868 2.22 -16.57 -13.25
CA MET A 868 2.01 -16.32 -14.66
C MET A 868 0.97 -15.23 -14.84
N THR A 869 1.25 -14.28 -15.72
CA THR A 869 0.25 -13.34 -16.20
C THR A 869 0.16 -13.49 -17.71
N VAL A 870 -1.05 -13.63 -18.22
CA VAL A 870 -1.33 -13.64 -19.65
C VAL A 870 -2.30 -12.51 -19.94
N THR A 871 -1.95 -11.64 -20.88
CA THR A 871 -2.85 -10.59 -21.40
C THR A 871 -3.25 -10.98 -22.80
N GLN A 872 -4.53 -11.02 -23.09
CA GLN A 872 -5.13 -11.31 -24.39
C GLN A 872 -5.91 -10.07 -24.82
N ASP A 873 -5.38 -9.35 -25.80
CA ASP A 873 -5.92 -8.09 -26.30
C ASP A 873 -6.66 -8.25 -27.63
N GLY A 874 -7.56 -7.30 -27.93
CA GLY A 874 -8.27 -7.21 -29.20
C GLY A 874 -9.51 -8.11 -29.30
N ILE A 875 -10.11 -8.46 -28.17
CA ILE A 875 -11.32 -9.27 -28.11
C ILE A 875 -12.52 -8.41 -28.46
N THR A 876 -13.24 -8.81 -29.51
CA THR A 876 -14.43 -8.10 -30.00
C THR A 876 -15.74 -8.82 -29.65
N ALA A 877 -15.66 -10.06 -29.19
CA ALA A 877 -16.82 -10.86 -28.87
C ALA A 877 -17.59 -10.32 -27.67
N GLN A 878 -18.91 -10.34 -27.75
CA GLN A 878 -19.78 -9.96 -26.62
C GLN A 878 -19.88 -11.08 -25.56
N SER A 879 -19.68 -12.33 -25.98
CA SER A 879 -19.75 -13.47 -25.09
C SER A 879 -18.51 -14.35 -25.23
N ILE A 880 -18.00 -14.83 -24.11
CA ILE A 880 -16.81 -15.68 -24.02
C ILE A 880 -17.16 -16.91 -23.19
N GLY A 881 -16.87 -18.08 -23.74
CA GLY A 881 -16.92 -19.33 -22.98
C GLY A 881 -15.55 -19.66 -22.39
N LEU A 882 -15.49 -19.96 -21.10
CA LEU A 882 -14.29 -20.45 -20.42
C LEU A 882 -14.51 -21.86 -19.90
N SER A 883 -13.47 -22.67 -19.92
CA SER A 883 -13.43 -23.93 -19.20
C SER A 883 -12.00 -24.28 -18.80
N LEU A 884 -11.86 -24.95 -17.68
CA LEU A 884 -10.61 -25.49 -17.20
C LEU A 884 -10.51 -26.95 -17.63
N THR A 885 -9.37 -27.34 -18.19
CA THR A 885 -9.04 -28.71 -18.59
C THR A 885 -7.55 -28.98 -18.43
N GLU A 886 -7.05 -30.10 -18.91
CA GLU A 886 -5.66 -30.50 -18.73
C GLU A 886 -5.10 -31.24 -19.93
N GLU A 887 -3.77 -31.33 -20.01
CA GLU A 887 -3.06 -32.21 -20.92
C GLU A 887 -2.09 -33.10 -20.14
N ALA A 888 -2.28 -34.42 -20.27
CA ALA A 888 -1.49 -35.46 -19.60
C ALA A 888 -1.21 -35.18 -18.10
N SER A 889 -2.12 -34.48 -17.48
CA SER A 889 -2.13 -34.06 -16.08
C SER A 889 -3.42 -34.52 -15.43
N GLN A 890 -3.60 -34.24 -14.18
CA GLN A 890 -4.86 -34.43 -13.46
C GLN A 890 -5.12 -33.16 -12.67
N ILE A 891 -6.31 -32.61 -12.76
CA ILE A 891 -6.72 -31.47 -11.96
C ILE A 891 -7.87 -31.86 -11.02
N ASP A 892 -7.86 -31.29 -9.85
CA ASP A 892 -8.93 -31.41 -8.87
C ASP A 892 -9.39 -30.02 -8.51
N ILE A 893 -10.59 -29.68 -8.95
CA ILE A 893 -11.14 -28.33 -8.79
C ILE A 893 -11.68 -28.19 -7.37
N LEU A 894 -11.09 -27.28 -6.61
CA LEU A 894 -11.45 -26.98 -5.24
C LEU A 894 -12.53 -25.92 -5.16
N GLU A 895 -12.41 -24.87 -5.94
CA GLU A 895 -13.34 -23.75 -5.94
C GLU A 895 -13.41 -23.10 -7.32
N ILE A 896 -14.59 -22.65 -7.72
CA ILE A 896 -14.79 -21.74 -8.84
C ILE A 896 -15.78 -20.68 -8.40
N MET A 897 -15.38 -19.42 -8.54
CA MET A 897 -16.20 -18.28 -8.17
C MET A 897 -16.28 -17.32 -9.33
N ASP A 898 -17.49 -16.83 -9.61
CA ASP A 898 -17.67 -15.68 -10.46
C ASP A 898 -17.87 -14.47 -9.57
N LEU A 899 -17.01 -13.51 -9.81
CA LEU A 899 -16.99 -12.26 -9.10
C LEU A 899 -17.63 -11.20 -9.98
N LYS A 900 -18.28 -10.21 -9.39
CA LYS A 900 -18.58 -8.99 -10.12
C LYS A 900 -17.27 -8.28 -10.45
N THR A 901 -17.19 -7.66 -11.60
CA THR A 901 -16.01 -6.98 -12.14
C THR A 901 -15.36 -5.99 -11.17
N VAL A 902 -16.06 -5.57 -10.14
CA VAL A 902 -15.59 -4.61 -9.12
C VAL A 902 -15.26 -5.26 -7.78
N GLU A 903 -15.61 -6.52 -7.60
CA GLU A 903 -15.09 -7.28 -6.47
C GLU A 903 -13.70 -7.84 -6.80
N THR A 904 -12.80 -6.94 -7.13
CA THR A 904 -11.38 -7.25 -7.19
C THR A 904 -10.95 -7.64 -5.78
N GLY A 905 -10.78 -8.90 -5.57
CA GLY A 905 -10.32 -9.42 -4.29
C GLY A 905 -11.44 -9.94 -3.41
N ILE A 906 -11.98 -11.13 -3.77
CA ILE A 906 -12.05 -12.09 -2.70
C ILE A 906 -10.60 -12.39 -2.37
N ILE A 907 -10.16 -11.68 -1.42
CA ILE A 907 -8.94 -12.01 -0.74
C ILE A 907 -9.32 -13.20 0.11
N GLU A 908 -8.61 -14.30 -0.07
CA GLU A 908 -8.32 -15.07 1.13
C GLU A 908 -8.04 -14.04 2.19
N ASP A 909 -8.86 -14.00 3.21
CA ASP A 909 -8.70 -13.18 4.37
C ASP A 909 -7.20 -13.15 4.65
N PRO A 910 -6.53 -11.99 4.55
CA PRO A 910 -5.19 -11.92 5.04
C PRO A 910 -5.36 -12.52 6.41
N THR A 911 -4.85 -13.73 6.59
CA THR A 911 -4.88 -14.40 7.89
C THR A 911 -4.87 -13.27 8.86
N ILE A 912 -5.95 -13.04 9.58
CA ILE A 912 -5.92 -12.12 10.70
C ILE A 912 -4.67 -12.61 11.39
N ALA A 913 -3.61 -11.83 11.20
CA ALA A 913 -2.33 -12.22 11.75
C ALA A 913 -2.65 -12.22 13.21
N GLU A 914 -2.93 -13.42 13.69
CA GLU A 914 -3.25 -13.65 15.06
C GLU A 914 -2.03 -13.21 15.86
N THR A 915 -2.00 -11.95 16.12
CA THR A 915 -1.53 -11.52 17.41
C THR A 915 -2.68 -11.75 18.37
N VAL A 916 -3.01 -12.99 18.58
CA VAL A 916 -3.56 -13.37 19.87
C VAL A 916 -2.43 -13.06 20.83
N GLU A 917 -2.53 -11.90 21.44
CA GLU A 917 -1.73 -11.58 22.60
C GLU A 917 -1.88 -12.77 23.54
N ALA A 918 -0.77 -13.37 23.94
CA ALA A 918 -0.70 -14.50 24.85
C ALA A 918 -1.33 -14.21 26.24
N ASP A 919 -1.99 -13.08 26.39
CA ASP A 919 -2.48 -12.51 27.64
C ASP A 919 -3.99 -12.40 27.75
N ASN A 920 -4.78 -13.05 26.93
CA ASN A 920 -6.24 -12.95 27.07
C ASN A 920 -6.82 -14.15 27.82
N THR A 921 -7.46 -13.86 28.95
CA THR A 921 -8.34 -14.81 29.63
C THR A 921 -9.54 -15.12 28.77
N VAL A 922 -9.77 -16.39 28.49
CA VAL A 922 -10.84 -16.90 27.63
C VAL A 922 -11.72 -17.88 28.39
N VAL A 923 -13.04 -17.71 28.33
CA VAL A 923 -14.04 -18.58 28.92
C VAL A 923 -14.81 -19.29 27.81
N TYR A 924 -14.87 -20.63 27.84
CA TYR A 924 -15.52 -21.42 26.79
C TYR A 924 -15.99 -22.80 27.28
N PRO A 925 -17.04 -23.37 26.70
CA PRO A 925 -18.00 -22.68 25.84
C PRO A 925 -18.88 -21.73 26.65
N THR A 926 -19.37 -20.66 26.02
CA THR A 926 -20.30 -19.72 26.67
C THR A 926 -21.76 -20.20 26.69
N ILE A 927 -22.02 -21.32 26.00
CA ILE A 927 -23.29 -22.08 26.08
C ILE A 927 -22.94 -23.53 26.34
N THR A 928 -23.42 -24.09 27.43
CA THR A 928 -23.05 -25.46 27.86
C THR A 928 -24.17 -26.11 28.62
N ASP A 929 -24.16 -27.43 28.61
CA ASP A 929 -24.99 -28.28 29.48
C ASP A 929 -24.19 -28.80 30.69
N ASN A 930 -22.87 -28.93 30.53
CA ASN A 930 -22.05 -29.69 31.50
C ASN A 930 -20.87 -28.93 32.06
N VAL A 931 -19.97 -28.40 31.22
CA VAL A 931 -18.68 -27.86 31.66
C VAL A 931 -18.38 -26.51 31.02
N VAL A 932 -17.80 -25.61 31.80
CA VAL A 932 -17.21 -24.37 31.32
C VAL A 932 -15.72 -24.39 31.67
N ASN A 933 -14.89 -24.10 30.69
CA ASN A 933 -13.48 -23.99 30.84
C ASN A 933 -13.05 -22.51 30.82
N VAL A 934 -12.08 -22.20 31.64
CA VAL A 934 -11.43 -20.88 31.66
C VAL A 934 -9.94 -21.09 31.45
N ARG A 935 -9.41 -20.52 30.37
CA ARG A 935 -7.99 -20.32 30.21
C ARG A 935 -7.67 -18.93 30.75
N SER A 936 -6.90 -18.86 31.80
CA SER A 936 -6.52 -17.59 32.43
C SER A 936 -5.15 -17.15 31.92
N ALA A 937 -5.01 -15.86 31.65
CA ALA A 937 -3.72 -15.24 31.39
C ALA A 937 -2.80 -15.32 32.61
N ASN A 938 -3.38 -15.35 33.81
CA ASN A 938 -2.69 -15.52 35.07
C ASN A 938 -3.09 -16.85 35.73
N ILE A 939 -2.28 -17.88 35.58
CA ILE A 939 -2.54 -19.24 36.08
C ILE A 939 -2.57 -19.36 37.60
N ASP A 940 -2.11 -18.35 38.31
CA ASP A 940 -2.09 -18.33 39.76
C ASP A 940 -3.36 -17.73 40.38
N GLU A 941 -4.18 -17.05 39.60
CA GLU A 941 -5.47 -16.52 40.05
C GLU A 941 -6.60 -17.54 39.91
N ALA A 942 -7.58 -17.45 40.82
CA ALA A 942 -8.77 -18.28 40.80
C ALA A 942 -9.86 -17.60 39.98
N ALA A 943 -10.57 -18.38 39.16
CA ALA A 943 -11.82 -17.93 38.57
C ALA A 943 -13.00 -18.20 39.48
N THR A 944 -14.04 -17.39 39.36
CA THR A 944 -15.27 -17.50 40.13
C THR A 944 -16.47 -17.66 39.21
N LEU A 945 -17.36 -18.57 39.55
CA LEU A 945 -18.65 -18.74 38.89
C LEU A 945 -19.75 -18.12 39.74
N HIS A 946 -20.56 -17.28 39.16
CA HIS A 946 -21.68 -16.59 39.81
C HIS A 946 -23.03 -16.93 39.16
N SER A 947 -24.07 -16.92 39.95
CA SER A 947 -25.44 -16.95 39.43
C SER A 947 -25.81 -15.57 38.82
N SER A 948 -26.93 -15.50 38.12
CA SER A 948 -27.45 -14.24 37.51
C SER A 948 -27.77 -13.13 38.50
N ASN A 949 -27.98 -13.47 39.78
CA ASN A 949 -28.18 -12.53 40.87
C ASN A 949 -26.89 -12.16 41.63
N GLY A 950 -25.71 -12.60 41.14
CA GLY A 950 -24.40 -12.25 41.68
C GLY A 950 -23.90 -13.13 42.85
N GLU A 951 -24.62 -14.19 43.21
CA GLU A 951 -24.19 -15.12 44.24
C GLU A 951 -23.04 -16.01 43.69
N THR A 952 -21.94 -16.13 44.44
CA THR A 952 -20.80 -16.99 44.06
C THR A 952 -21.17 -18.46 44.31
N ILE A 953 -21.16 -19.24 43.23
CA ILE A 953 -21.50 -20.65 43.23
C ILE A 953 -20.22 -21.52 43.40
N ALA A 954 -19.15 -21.17 42.76
CA ALA A 954 -17.90 -21.91 42.79
C ALA A 954 -16.67 -20.99 42.62
N ILE A 955 -15.57 -21.40 43.20
CA ILE A 955 -14.26 -20.79 43.02
C ILE A 955 -13.29 -21.91 42.67
N GLN A 956 -12.62 -21.82 41.53
CA GLN A 956 -11.69 -22.83 41.02
C GLN A 956 -10.36 -22.23 40.69
N LYS A 957 -9.28 -23.01 40.85
CA LYS A 957 -7.92 -22.67 40.40
C LYS A 957 -7.49 -23.56 39.26
N ALA A 958 -6.60 -23.05 38.44
CA ALA A 958 -6.11 -23.76 37.27
C ALA A 958 -5.45 -25.09 37.64
N THR A 959 -5.83 -26.13 36.92
CA THR A 959 -5.12 -27.41 36.92
C THR A 959 -4.61 -27.64 35.49
N ASN A 960 -3.28 -27.71 35.32
CA ASN A 960 -2.64 -27.75 33.99
C ASN A 960 -2.96 -26.57 33.07
N GLY A 961 -3.11 -25.35 33.64
CA GLY A 961 -3.36 -24.14 32.86
C GLY A 961 -4.81 -23.89 32.47
N ILE A 962 -5.74 -24.73 32.90
CA ILE A 962 -7.16 -24.59 32.64
C ILE A 962 -7.92 -24.64 33.97
N ILE A 963 -8.92 -23.78 34.12
CA ILE A 963 -9.89 -23.81 35.22
C ILE A 963 -11.18 -24.41 34.67
N GLU A 964 -11.70 -25.44 35.31
CA GLU A 964 -12.92 -26.14 34.88
C GLU A 964 -14.04 -25.90 35.88
N PHE A 965 -15.22 -25.49 35.42
CA PHE A 965 -16.46 -25.44 36.24
C PHE A 965 -17.42 -26.50 35.74
N ASP A 966 -17.73 -27.49 36.61
CA ASP A 966 -18.80 -28.46 36.35
C ASP A 966 -20.15 -27.81 36.54
N MET A 967 -20.88 -27.63 35.45
CA MET A 967 -22.20 -27.02 35.40
C MET A 967 -23.32 -28.06 35.44
N SER A 968 -23.02 -29.38 35.41
CA SER A 968 -23.99 -30.45 35.21
C SER A 968 -25.14 -30.48 36.22
N ASN A 969 -24.86 -30.09 37.46
CA ASN A 969 -25.83 -30.08 38.56
C ASN A 969 -26.49 -28.71 38.81
N LEU A 970 -26.19 -27.72 37.98
CA LEU A 970 -26.77 -26.37 38.09
C LEU A 970 -28.08 -26.29 37.29
N PRO A 971 -29.06 -25.47 37.74
CA PRO A 971 -30.26 -25.21 36.95
C PRO A 971 -29.97 -24.58 35.61
N ASN A 972 -30.80 -24.81 34.61
CA ASN A 972 -30.72 -24.07 33.33
C ASN A 972 -30.91 -22.59 33.59
N GLY A 973 -30.06 -21.80 33.00
CA GLY A 973 -30.09 -20.35 33.27
C GLY A 973 -28.82 -19.60 32.85
N VAL A 974 -28.73 -18.37 33.28
CA VAL A 974 -27.60 -17.48 32.99
C VAL A 974 -26.67 -17.45 34.19
N TYR A 975 -25.38 -17.64 33.93
CA TYR A 975 -24.30 -17.59 34.90
C TYR A 975 -23.22 -16.59 34.41
N VAL A 976 -22.35 -16.17 35.30
CA VAL A 976 -21.22 -15.31 34.98
C VAL A 976 -19.95 -15.93 35.55
N VAL A 977 -18.97 -16.11 34.69
CA VAL A 977 -17.61 -16.49 35.09
C VAL A 977 -16.75 -15.25 35.14
N VAL A 978 -16.06 -15.05 36.25
CA VAL A 978 -15.10 -13.94 36.42
C VAL A 978 -13.71 -14.51 36.62
N ALA A 979 -12.77 -14.10 35.75
CA ALA A 979 -11.36 -14.49 35.82
C ALA A 979 -10.50 -13.31 35.33
N ASP A 980 -9.39 -13.05 36.00
CA ASP A 980 -8.45 -11.95 35.66
C ASP A 980 -9.13 -10.58 35.50
N GLY A 981 -10.15 -10.32 36.31
CA GLY A 981 -10.92 -9.07 36.24
C GLY A 981 -11.88 -8.96 35.06
N LYS A 982 -12.04 -9.97 34.24
CA LYS A 982 -13.02 -10.07 33.15
C LYS A 982 -14.21 -10.91 33.58
N ALA A 983 -15.39 -10.52 33.15
CA ALA A 983 -16.64 -11.23 33.41
C ALA A 983 -17.26 -11.71 32.08
N GLU A 984 -17.48 -13.01 31.97
CA GLU A 984 -18.12 -13.62 30.81
C GLU A 984 -19.44 -14.29 31.16
N LYS A 985 -20.41 -14.09 30.30
CA LYS A 985 -21.75 -14.63 30.43
C LYS A 985 -21.85 -16.06 29.91
N ILE A 986 -22.30 -16.96 30.76
CA ILE A 986 -22.51 -18.39 30.40
C ILE A 986 -24.00 -18.67 30.37
N ILE A 987 -24.46 -19.41 29.42
CA ILE A 987 -25.82 -19.90 29.29
C ILE A 987 -25.81 -21.44 29.51
N LYS A 988 -26.33 -21.89 30.60
CA LYS A 988 -26.60 -23.29 30.85
C LYS A 988 -27.94 -23.65 30.20
N LYS A 989 -27.99 -24.72 29.41
CA LYS A 989 -29.19 -25.24 28.72
C LYS A 989 -29.75 -26.41 29.43
#